data_9344e60ba15398fc620831b427763fb4
#
_entry.id   9344e60ba15398fc620831b427763fb4
#
_cell.length_a   1.000
_cell.length_b   1.000
_cell.length_c   1.000
_cell.angle_alpha   90.00
_cell.angle_beta   90.00
_cell.angle_gamma   90.00
#
_symmetry.space_group_name_H-M   'P 1'
#
loop_
_entity.id
_entity.type
_entity.pdbx_description
1 polymer ?
#
loop_
_entity_poly.entity_id
_entity_poly.type
_entity_poly.pdbx_seq_one_letter_code
_entity_poly.pdbx_strand_id
1 'polypeptide(L)'
;MTKKLLPLPVSNLAPSISSSHVNTCMSNPYPEQLTFIGQQRAQSALDFSLGMDLPGYNVYVMGEAAHGRFTLVKDKLKQHAKERTTPHEWLYVNNYDDHREPIALFMHAGQSKQLADDIDSFIDEVLDTFPAAFDNPAYQRKKKSIDREFNDAYDGAITAVEIAALEQSVALIEEKGVVGFAPLIDGKQLTDNEFSDLEDDLREMFFERIEKLEDALIEALIELPRWKRESKEKLRNLKKSTAEQATKPLLKDLEHKYASHIGVLRYLKDIRVEIIDAVLEWLDDEGESEENKEDFDRKGMLTDFFAPNILVEYKEGDAAPVVYEPNPTFGNIFGKIEYATSQGSLITSYRSIQPGALHRANGGYLIMDAEKVMAQPQVWDGLKLSLKTHQIKNDLPYQDSVVGSSFTLRPQLIPLDVKIILLGSRELYYTIGEYDEEFAELFRVLADFDYYLPSSDKLQYQFITKVSDYCEQTLKCTLNESAMVRLLKFSYRQAEHHNKLSARFADVLELVAEASFYAKQDKLTVIDARHIDEAIEGKQYRTGQISENMLSDIKEGHTLIATDGQAVGKVNGLTVLHIGDTSFGTPARITATVYAGADGVIDVEREAELGKAIHSKGVMLLTGYLGNKYAQHFSLTLSANIAIEQSYGYIDGDSASLAELCALISAITSLPISQSIALTGSINQHGDVQAIGGVNEKIEGFFKLCKMR
;
A
#
# COMPACT_ATOMS: atom_id res chain seq x y z
N MET A 1 -63.65 6.92 23.08
CA MET A 1 -63.79 7.51 21.71
C MET A 1 -62.66 6.99 20.87
N THR A 2 -62.90 6.04 20.00
CA THR A 2 -61.94 5.51 19.03
C THR A 2 -61.62 6.64 18.04
N LYS A 3 -60.40 7.15 18.07
CA LYS A 3 -59.90 8.09 17.08
C LYS A 3 -59.98 7.41 15.71
N LYS A 4 -60.85 7.88 14.85
CA LYS A 4 -60.99 7.37 13.48
C LYS A 4 -59.65 7.66 12.77
N LEU A 5 -58.85 6.65 12.55
CA LEU A 5 -57.61 6.77 11.78
C LEU A 5 -57.99 7.16 10.34
N LEU A 6 -57.58 8.32 9.91
CA LEU A 6 -57.74 8.79 8.54
C LEU A 6 -56.52 8.40 7.71
N PRO A 7 -56.68 8.09 6.42
CA PRO A 7 -55.55 7.89 5.52
C PRO A 7 -54.63 9.10 5.52
N LEU A 8 -53.34 8.87 5.46
CA LEU A 8 -52.36 9.95 5.27
C LEU A 8 -52.58 10.59 3.89
N PRO A 9 -52.70 11.94 3.81
CA PRO A 9 -52.78 12.62 2.53
C PRO A 9 -51.49 12.39 1.72
N VAL A 10 -51.61 12.29 0.40
CA VAL A 10 -50.48 12.06 -0.53
C VAL A 10 -49.40 13.12 -0.37
N SER A 11 -49.78 14.36 -0.01
CA SER A 11 -48.84 15.45 0.27
C SER A 11 -47.88 15.16 1.43
N ASN A 12 -48.22 14.23 2.31
CA ASN A 12 -47.37 13.87 3.47
C ASN A 12 -46.48 12.66 3.21
N LEU A 13 -46.53 12.06 2.02
CA LEU A 13 -45.70 10.91 1.64
C LEU A 13 -44.27 11.31 1.29
N ALA A 14 -44.05 12.58 0.95
CA ALA A 14 -42.71 13.10 0.67
C ALA A 14 -42.50 14.45 1.39
N PRO A 15 -41.27 14.79 1.78
CA PRO A 15 -40.97 16.08 2.38
C PRO A 15 -41.30 17.22 1.41
N SER A 16 -41.88 18.31 1.93
CA SER A 16 -42.12 19.54 1.15
C SER A 16 -40.78 20.30 1.03
N ILE A 17 -40.36 20.53 -0.20
CA ILE A 17 -39.15 21.30 -0.51
C ILE A 17 -39.59 22.62 -1.14
N SER A 18 -39.14 23.74 -0.57
CA SER A 18 -39.44 25.06 -1.11
C SER A 18 -38.64 25.34 -2.37
N SER A 19 -39.30 25.40 -3.51
CA SER A 19 -38.70 25.77 -4.79
C SER A 19 -38.01 27.15 -4.74
N SER A 20 -38.61 28.11 -4.03
CA SER A 20 -38.01 29.44 -3.86
C SER A 20 -36.70 29.40 -3.04
N HIS A 21 -36.63 28.55 -2.01
CA HIS A 21 -35.39 28.35 -1.24
C HIS A 21 -34.28 27.73 -2.13
N VAL A 22 -34.60 26.67 -2.87
CA VAL A 22 -33.66 26.02 -3.80
C VAL A 22 -33.12 27.02 -4.81
N ASN A 23 -34.01 27.81 -5.44
CA ASN A 23 -33.59 28.82 -6.44
C ASN A 23 -32.71 29.91 -5.82
N THR A 24 -32.98 30.35 -4.61
CA THR A 24 -32.14 31.31 -3.89
C THR A 24 -30.74 30.71 -3.62
N CYS A 25 -30.66 29.48 -3.19
CA CYS A 25 -29.35 28.78 -2.96
C CYS A 25 -28.56 28.57 -4.25
N MET A 26 -29.23 28.23 -5.35
CA MET A 26 -28.59 28.06 -6.66
C MET A 26 -28.06 29.38 -7.23
N SER A 27 -28.78 30.49 -7.01
CA SER A 27 -28.40 31.82 -7.49
C SER A 27 -27.25 32.44 -6.70
N ASN A 28 -27.08 32.05 -5.46
CA ASN A 28 -26.01 32.53 -4.55
C ASN A 28 -25.30 31.33 -3.95
N PRO A 29 -24.24 30.79 -4.56
CA PRO A 29 -23.57 29.61 -4.03
C PRO A 29 -22.95 29.85 -2.65
N TYR A 30 -22.80 28.80 -1.86
CA TYR A 30 -22.23 28.85 -0.51
C TYR A 30 -20.82 29.50 -0.56
N PRO A 31 -20.53 30.49 0.29
CA PRO A 31 -19.36 31.35 0.13
C PRO A 31 -18.02 30.66 0.38
N GLU A 32 -18.01 29.52 1.07
CA GLU A 32 -16.80 28.75 1.36
C GLU A 32 -16.66 27.59 0.35
N GLN A 33 -15.45 27.33 -0.10
CA GLN A 33 -15.19 26.16 -0.93
C GLN A 33 -15.42 24.88 -0.13
N LEU A 34 -16.52 24.20 -0.44
CA LEU A 34 -16.94 22.99 0.26
C LEU A 34 -16.12 21.78 -0.23
N THR A 35 -15.19 21.34 0.58
CA THR A 35 -14.55 20.04 0.36
C THR A 35 -15.50 18.90 0.69
N PHE A 36 -16.34 19.07 1.72
CA PHE A 36 -17.26 18.05 2.19
C PHE A 36 -18.53 18.64 2.82
N ILE A 37 -19.62 17.85 2.86
CA ILE A 37 -20.91 18.27 3.42
C ILE A 37 -21.17 17.53 4.73
N GLY A 38 -21.48 18.27 5.79
CA GLY A 38 -21.79 17.67 7.09
C GLY A 38 -20.63 16.93 7.71
N GLN A 39 -20.87 15.76 8.33
CA GLN A 39 -19.85 14.89 8.96
C GLN A 39 -19.00 15.61 10.02
N GLN A 40 -19.61 16.49 10.79
CA GLN A 40 -18.90 17.33 11.77
C GLN A 40 -18.11 16.53 12.79
N ARG A 41 -18.64 15.37 13.24
CA ARG A 41 -17.96 14.49 14.17
C ARG A 41 -16.64 13.94 13.60
N ALA A 42 -16.72 13.39 12.37
CA ALA A 42 -15.53 12.86 11.68
C ALA A 42 -14.51 13.96 11.39
N GLN A 43 -14.97 15.15 10.97
CA GLN A 43 -14.09 16.30 10.74
C GLN A 43 -13.39 16.75 12.02
N SER A 44 -14.11 16.90 13.13
CA SER A 44 -13.56 17.28 14.42
C SER A 44 -12.55 16.26 14.93
N ALA A 45 -12.81 14.96 14.74
CA ALA A 45 -11.89 13.89 15.12
C ALA A 45 -10.58 13.93 14.29
N LEU A 46 -10.71 14.18 12.99
CA LEU A 46 -9.54 14.37 12.11
C LEU A 46 -8.72 15.59 12.52
N ASP A 47 -9.37 16.74 12.72
CA ASP A 47 -8.68 17.98 13.14
C ASP A 47 -7.98 17.79 14.50
N PHE A 48 -8.63 17.10 15.45
CA PHE A 48 -8.02 16.74 16.71
C PHE A 48 -6.77 15.87 16.53
N SER A 49 -6.87 14.78 15.74
CA SER A 49 -5.73 13.91 15.50
C SER A 49 -4.57 14.63 14.80
N LEU A 50 -4.87 15.49 13.83
CA LEU A 50 -3.86 16.25 13.09
C LEU A 50 -3.13 17.26 13.98
N GLY A 51 -3.81 17.82 14.97
CA GLY A 51 -3.21 18.70 15.98
C GLY A 51 -2.43 17.98 17.10
N MET A 52 -2.49 16.63 17.15
CA MET A 52 -1.82 15.84 18.18
C MET A 52 -0.57 15.17 17.61
N ASP A 53 0.60 15.69 17.94
CA ASP A 53 1.90 15.13 17.50
C ASP A 53 2.43 14.02 18.46
N LEU A 54 1.56 13.42 19.29
CA LEU A 54 1.94 12.35 20.19
C LEU A 54 1.76 10.96 19.54
N PRO A 55 2.59 9.98 19.92
CA PRO A 55 2.45 8.59 19.48
C PRO A 55 1.09 7.98 19.83
N GLY A 56 0.59 7.09 18.99
CA GLY A 56 -0.68 6.40 19.20
C GLY A 56 -1.93 7.18 18.78
N TYR A 57 -1.79 8.44 18.35
CA TYR A 57 -2.91 9.23 17.82
C TYR A 57 -3.11 9.03 16.31
N ASN A 58 -2.93 7.80 15.83
CA ASN A 58 -3.37 7.41 14.50
C ASN A 58 -4.89 7.37 14.44
N VAL A 59 -5.45 7.39 13.23
CA VAL A 59 -6.89 7.52 13.00
C VAL A 59 -7.45 6.28 12.35
N TYR A 60 -8.54 5.76 12.91
CA TYR A 60 -9.44 4.88 12.19
C TYR A 60 -10.63 5.69 11.67
N VAL A 61 -10.82 5.72 10.36
CA VAL A 61 -11.93 6.40 9.69
C VAL A 61 -13.01 5.38 9.39
N MET A 62 -14.05 5.43 10.20
CA MET A 62 -15.16 4.48 10.16
C MET A 62 -16.31 5.01 9.31
N GLY A 63 -16.74 4.24 8.33
CA GLY A 63 -17.88 4.58 7.47
C GLY A 63 -18.02 3.59 6.32
N GLU A 64 -19.18 3.61 5.69
CA GLU A 64 -19.47 2.77 4.53
C GLU A 64 -18.84 3.31 3.23
N ALA A 65 -18.81 2.47 2.22
CA ALA A 65 -18.45 2.91 0.88
C ALA A 65 -19.41 4.01 0.39
N ALA A 66 -19.00 4.82 -0.55
CA ALA A 66 -19.77 5.94 -1.13
C ALA A 66 -20.05 7.13 -0.19
N HIS A 67 -19.60 7.11 1.09
CA HIS A 67 -19.71 8.27 2.00
C HIS A 67 -18.62 9.34 1.76
N GLY A 68 -17.72 9.15 0.80
CA GLY A 68 -16.64 10.09 0.48
C GLY A 68 -15.52 10.17 1.52
N ARG A 69 -15.42 9.18 2.42
CA ARG A 69 -14.43 9.15 3.51
C ARG A 69 -12.99 9.35 3.02
N PHE A 70 -12.60 8.67 1.91
CA PHE A 70 -11.27 8.80 1.33
C PHE A 70 -11.00 10.23 0.82
N THR A 71 -11.97 10.83 0.12
CA THR A 71 -11.84 12.18 -0.42
C THR A 71 -11.68 13.21 0.69
N LEU A 72 -12.55 13.16 1.72
CA LEU A 72 -12.47 14.07 2.87
C LEU A 72 -11.10 13.96 3.56
N VAL A 73 -10.69 12.72 3.90
CA VAL A 73 -9.40 12.47 4.57
C VAL A 73 -8.26 13.02 3.74
N LYS A 74 -8.19 12.66 2.46
CA LYS A 74 -7.12 13.09 1.56
C LYS A 74 -7.04 14.61 1.43
N ASP A 75 -8.18 15.30 1.30
CA ASP A 75 -8.21 16.76 1.18
C ASP A 75 -7.80 17.45 2.48
N LYS A 76 -8.28 16.97 3.64
CA LYS A 76 -7.86 17.46 4.96
C LYS A 76 -6.35 17.28 5.18
N LEU A 77 -5.84 16.08 4.89
CA LEU A 77 -4.41 15.80 5.03
C LEU A 77 -3.57 16.66 4.11
N LYS A 78 -3.98 16.87 2.85
CA LYS A 78 -3.27 17.76 1.93
C LYS A 78 -3.26 19.22 2.37
N GLN A 79 -4.33 19.69 3.02
CA GLN A 79 -4.37 21.03 3.60
C GLN A 79 -3.38 21.13 4.76
N HIS A 80 -3.44 20.21 5.71
CA HIS A 80 -2.57 20.20 6.88
C HIS A 80 -1.08 19.97 6.52
N ALA A 81 -0.83 19.13 5.51
CA ALA A 81 0.52 18.85 5.03
C ALA A 81 1.27 20.09 4.52
N LYS A 82 0.54 21.11 4.01
CA LYS A 82 1.14 22.38 3.56
C LYS A 82 1.63 23.25 4.71
N GLU A 83 1.15 23.03 5.93
CA GLU A 83 1.52 23.76 7.13
C GLU A 83 2.70 23.11 7.85
N ARG A 84 3.06 21.88 7.49
CA ARG A 84 4.22 21.18 8.05
C ARG A 84 5.49 21.47 7.25
N THR A 85 6.62 21.38 7.95
CA THR A 85 7.95 21.49 7.32
C THR A 85 8.20 20.29 6.40
N THR A 86 8.95 20.53 5.31
CA THR A 86 9.41 19.45 4.42
C THR A 86 10.22 18.43 5.23
N PRO A 87 9.93 17.12 5.17
CA PRO A 87 10.65 16.12 5.91
C PRO A 87 12.07 15.88 5.38
N HIS A 88 12.87 15.13 6.13
CA HIS A 88 14.19 14.70 5.71
C HIS A 88 14.12 13.65 4.61
N GLU A 89 15.07 13.69 3.70
CA GLU A 89 15.34 12.64 2.72
C GLU A 89 16.14 11.53 3.36
N TRP A 90 15.92 10.30 2.90
CA TRP A 90 16.60 9.12 3.40
C TRP A 90 17.31 8.38 2.27
N LEU A 91 18.52 7.95 2.54
CA LEU A 91 19.33 7.19 1.59
C LEU A 91 20.16 6.13 2.33
N TYR A 92 20.52 5.07 1.62
CA TYR A 92 21.49 4.09 2.09
C TYR A 92 22.82 4.29 1.36
N VAL A 93 23.90 4.14 2.11
CA VAL A 93 25.27 4.08 1.59
C VAL A 93 25.91 2.77 1.99
N ASN A 94 26.95 2.39 1.26
CA ASN A 94 27.72 1.19 1.56
C ASN A 94 28.38 1.30 2.95
N ASN A 95 28.45 0.18 3.64
CA ASN A 95 29.22 0.01 4.85
C ASN A 95 30.42 -0.88 4.52
N TYR A 96 31.56 -0.30 4.43
CA TYR A 96 32.79 -1.01 4.03
C TYR A 96 33.34 -1.92 5.12
N ASP A 97 32.93 -1.73 6.37
CA ASP A 97 33.26 -2.64 7.49
C ASP A 97 32.43 -3.93 7.44
N ASP A 98 31.13 -3.84 7.07
CA ASP A 98 30.24 -4.98 6.82
C ASP A 98 29.20 -4.62 5.75
N HIS A 99 29.40 -5.07 4.52
CA HIS A 99 28.51 -4.81 3.38
C HIS A 99 27.07 -5.33 3.59
N ARG A 100 26.83 -6.16 4.60
CA ARG A 100 25.49 -6.65 4.94
C ARG A 100 24.69 -5.66 5.76
N GLU A 101 25.32 -4.64 6.35
CA GLU A 101 24.71 -3.63 7.20
C GLU A 101 24.81 -2.22 6.58
N PRO A 102 24.13 -1.93 5.44
CA PRO A 102 24.14 -0.60 4.84
C PRO A 102 23.78 0.49 5.83
N ILE A 103 24.47 1.62 5.74
CA ILE A 103 24.29 2.75 6.65
C ILE A 103 23.16 3.66 6.15
N ALA A 104 22.20 3.97 7.02
CA ALA A 104 21.15 4.93 6.73
C ALA A 104 21.65 6.36 7.00
N LEU A 105 21.53 7.23 5.99
CA LEU A 105 21.82 8.65 6.12
C LEU A 105 20.53 9.47 5.90
N PHE A 106 20.43 10.60 6.60
CA PHE A 106 19.37 11.57 6.37
C PHE A 106 19.96 12.88 5.85
N MET A 107 19.21 13.54 4.97
CA MET A 107 19.59 14.81 4.39
C MET A 107 18.38 15.78 4.38
N HIS A 108 18.66 17.06 4.23
CA HIS A 108 17.59 18.03 4.00
C HIS A 108 17.07 17.90 2.56
N ALA A 109 15.84 18.35 2.35
CA ALA A 109 15.18 18.30 1.05
C ALA A 109 16.06 18.89 -0.08
N GLY A 110 16.18 18.15 -1.18
CA GLY A 110 16.97 18.49 -2.38
C GLY A 110 18.47 18.17 -2.28
N GLN A 111 18.96 17.73 -1.13
CA GLN A 111 20.40 17.50 -0.93
C GLN A 111 20.85 16.07 -1.25
N SER A 112 19.97 15.07 -1.16
CA SER A 112 20.36 13.69 -1.46
C SER A 112 20.69 13.48 -2.93
N LYS A 113 19.89 14.08 -3.83
CA LYS A 113 20.19 14.08 -5.26
C LYS A 113 21.50 14.82 -5.56
N GLN A 114 21.69 15.99 -4.92
CA GLN A 114 22.93 16.74 -5.08
C GLN A 114 24.15 15.93 -4.62
N LEU A 115 24.05 15.18 -3.51
CA LEU A 115 25.09 14.30 -3.06
C LEU A 115 25.38 13.17 -4.07
N ALA A 116 24.32 12.57 -4.65
CA ALA A 116 24.49 11.54 -5.66
C ALA A 116 25.19 12.06 -6.93
N ASP A 117 24.77 13.24 -7.41
CA ASP A 117 25.39 13.89 -8.57
C ASP A 117 26.85 14.28 -8.29
N ASP A 118 27.14 14.76 -7.07
CA ASP A 118 28.51 15.11 -6.65
C ASP A 118 29.41 13.86 -6.54
N ILE A 119 28.89 12.74 -6.05
CA ILE A 119 29.65 11.48 -6.00
C ILE A 119 29.88 10.93 -7.41
N ASP A 120 28.90 11.01 -8.31
CA ASP A 120 29.10 10.61 -9.71
C ASP A 120 30.19 11.47 -10.40
N SER A 121 30.15 12.78 -10.19
CA SER A 121 31.17 13.72 -10.68
C SER A 121 32.55 13.42 -10.07
N PHE A 122 32.60 13.12 -8.77
CA PHE A 122 33.84 12.72 -8.12
C PHE A 122 34.43 11.43 -8.71
N ILE A 123 33.59 10.44 -9.05
CA ILE A 123 34.02 9.21 -9.71
C ILE A 123 34.63 9.53 -11.08
N ASP A 124 33.98 10.40 -11.87
CA ASP A 124 34.52 10.83 -13.16
C ASP A 124 35.87 11.54 -13.00
N GLU A 125 35.98 12.48 -12.06
CA GLU A 125 37.22 13.20 -11.78
C GLU A 125 38.36 12.25 -11.30
N VAL A 126 38.03 11.21 -10.53
CA VAL A 126 38.96 10.17 -10.10
C VAL A 126 39.47 9.38 -11.29
N LEU A 127 38.57 8.93 -12.19
CA LEU A 127 38.93 8.17 -13.38
C LEU A 127 39.85 8.96 -14.34
N ASP A 128 39.67 10.29 -14.40
CA ASP A 128 40.55 11.16 -15.22
C ASP A 128 41.85 11.49 -14.53
N THR A 129 41.86 11.68 -13.21
CA THR A 129 43.02 12.15 -12.45
C THR A 129 44.05 11.05 -12.20
N PHE A 130 43.61 9.81 -11.99
CA PHE A 130 44.56 8.74 -11.67
C PHE A 130 45.53 8.42 -12.80
N PRO A 131 45.14 8.21 -14.07
CA PRO A 131 46.09 7.97 -15.15
C PRO A 131 47.12 9.11 -15.23
N ALA A 132 46.67 10.37 -15.14
CA ALA A 132 47.58 11.50 -15.17
C ALA A 132 48.57 11.56 -13.98
N ALA A 133 48.13 11.14 -12.78
CA ALA A 133 49.01 11.11 -11.59
C ALA A 133 50.09 10.04 -11.71
N PHE A 134 49.80 8.89 -12.30
CA PHE A 134 50.75 7.80 -12.51
C PHE A 134 51.66 8.01 -13.73
N ASP A 135 51.23 8.79 -14.72
CA ASP A 135 52.06 9.22 -15.84
C ASP A 135 52.99 10.40 -15.49
N ASN A 136 52.82 11.01 -14.33
CA ASN A 136 53.58 12.15 -13.90
C ASN A 136 55.08 11.82 -13.84
N PRO A 137 55.96 12.70 -14.42
CA PRO A 137 57.42 12.49 -14.39
C PRO A 137 58.04 12.33 -12.99
N ALA A 138 57.40 12.86 -11.95
CA ALA A 138 57.84 12.71 -10.57
C ALA A 138 57.60 11.28 -10.05
N TYR A 139 56.45 10.69 -10.33
CA TYR A 139 56.15 9.30 -10.02
C TYR A 139 57.07 8.35 -10.80
N GLN A 140 57.18 8.55 -12.10
CA GLN A 140 58.02 7.71 -12.98
C GLN A 140 59.48 7.72 -12.56
N ARG A 141 60.02 8.88 -12.10
CA ARG A 141 61.37 8.96 -11.55
C ARG A 141 61.53 8.16 -10.27
N LYS A 142 60.57 8.25 -9.35
CA LYS A 142 60.63 7.47 -8.10
C LYS A 142 60.50 5.96 -8.36
N LYS A 143 59.62 5.56 -9.26
CA LYS A 143 59.46 4.16 -9.69
C LYS A 143 60.80 3.65 -10.24
N LYS A 144 61.38 4.35 -11.21
CA LYS A 144 62.68 4.00 -11.77
C LYS A 144 63.82 3.96 -10.72
N SER A 145 63.74 4.79 -9.68
CA SER A 145 64.71 4.75 -8.58
C SER A 145 64.58 3.47 -7.76
N ILE A 146 63.33 3.02 -7.49
CA ILE A 146 63.08 1.76 -6.77
C ILE A 146 63.56 0.55 -7.60
N ASP A 147 63.21 0.54 -8.88
CA ASP A 147 63.61 -0.51 -9.82
C ASP A 147 65.13 -0.56 -9.94
N ARG A 148 65.79 0.62 -9.98
CA ARG A 148 67.21 0.73 -10.04
C ARG A 148 67.87 0.23 -8.75
N GLU A 149 67.37 0.59 -7.59
CA GLU A 149 67.95 0.05 -6.31
C GLU A 149 67.84 -1.47 -6.26
N PHE A 150 66.86 -2.08 -6.78
CA PHE A 150 66.74 -3.54 -6.87
C PHE A 150 67.73 -4.12 -7.88
N ASN A 151 67.80 -3.51 -9.08
CA ASN A 151 68.68 -3.95 -10.12
C ASN A 151 70.14 -3.77 -9.69
N ASP A 152 70.53 -2.64 -9.09
CA ASP A 152 71.88 -2.39 -8.58
C ASP A 152 72.30 -3.42 -7.50
N ALA A 153 71.35 -3.85 -6.64
CA ALA A 153 71.58 -4.88 -5.64
C ALA A 153 71.77 -6.27 -6.28
N TYR A 154 70.90 -6.59 -7.26
CA TYR A 154 70.98 -7.84 -8.01
C TYR A 154 72.28 -7.92 -8.86
N ASP A 155 72.51 -6.87 -9.66
CA ASP A 155 73.70 -6.80 -10.53
C ASP A 155 75.02 -6.81 -9.71
N GLY A 156 75.01 -6.13 -8.53
CA GLY A 156 76.14 -6.16 -7.62
C GLY A 156 76.46 -7.57 -7.08
N ALA A 157 75.42 -8.34 -6.73
CA ALA A 157 75.48 -9.70 -6.27
C ALA A 157 76.06 -10.64 -7.40
N ILE A 158 75.46 -10.49 -8.60
CA ILE A 158 75.89 -11.27 -9.78
C ILE A 158 77.34 -10.92 -10.19
N THR A 159 77.73 -9.63 -10.25
CA THR A 159 79.09 -9.18 -10.59
C THR A 159 80.11 -9.70 -9.60
N ALA A 160 79.77 -9.76 -8.31
CA ALA A 160 80.67 -10.33 -7.31
C ALA A 160 80.99 -11.82 -7.58
N VAL A 161 79.99 -12.60 -7.99
CA VAL A 161 80.13 -13.99 -8.37
C VAL A 161 80.86 -14.12 -9.71
N GLU A 162 80.62 -13.24 -10.67
CA GLU A 162 81.32 -13.23 -11.97
C GLU A 162 82.85 -12.98 -11.81
N ILE A 163 83.21 -12.01 -10.98
CA ILE A 163 84.63 -11.75 -10.67
C ILE A 163 85.29 -13.01 -10.04
N ALA A 164 84.57 -13.61 -9.05
CA ALA A 164 85.06 -14.82 -8.41
C ALA A 164 85.22 -16.02 -9.40
N ALA A 165 84.27 -16.09 -10.37
CA ALA A 165 84.33 -17.12 -11.42
C ALA A 165 85.54 -16.92 -12.40
N LEU A 166 85.77 -15.68 -12.83
CA LEU A 166 86.88 -15.33 -13.70
C LEU A 166 88.25 -15.63 -13.05
N GLU A 167 88.37 -15.37 -11.73
CA GLU A 167 89.55 -15.70 -10.97
C GLU A 167 89.82 -17.21 -10.96
N GLN A 168 88.81 -18.05 -11.12
CA GLN A 168 88.89 -19.50 -11.17
C GLN A 168 88.90 -20.07 -12.59
N SER A 169 89.03 -19.19 -13.60
CA SER A 169 88.96 -19.56 -15.04
C SER A 169 87.66 -20.20 -15.45
N VAL A 170 86.52 -19.66 -14.91
CA VAL A 170 85.15 -20.03 -15.24
C VAL A 170 84.37 -18.75 -15.62
N ALA A 171 83.59 -18.85 -16.67
CA ALA A 171 82.71 -17.76 -17.06
C ALA A 171 81.28 -17.99 -16.49
N LEU A 172 80.63 -16.93 -16.00
CA LEU A 172 79.25 -16.93 -15.68
C LEU A 172 78.46 -16.67 -16.97
N ILE A 173 77.45 -17.51 -17.23
CA ILE A 173 76.58 -17.44 -18.43
C ILE A 173 75.17 -17.27 -18.00
N GLU A 174 74.43 -16.37 -18.64
CA GLU A 174 73.00 -16.22 -18.49
C GLU A 174 72.33 -16.67 -19.79
N GLU A 175 71.65 -17.83 -19.78
CA GLU A 175 70.80 -18.29 -20.86
C GLU A 175 69.33 -18.42 -20.41
N LYS A 176 68.43 -17.69 -21.09
CA LYS A 176 66.96 -17.72 -20.82
C LYS A 176 66.58 -17.46 -19.35
N GLY A 177 67.36 -16.60 -18.65
CA GLY A 177 67.11 -16.26 -17.26
C GLY A 177 67.59 -17.29 -16.23
N VAL A 178 68.33 -18.26 -16.68
CA VAL A 178 69.13 -19.22 -15.80
C VAL A 178 70.55 -18.83 -15.84
N VAL A 179 71.11 -18.56 -14.67
CA VAL A 179 72.52 -18.27 -14.48
C VAL A 179 73.28 -19.60 -14.31
N GLY A 180 74.27 -19.84 -15.13
CA GLY A 180 75.05 -21.04 -15.10
C GLY A 180 76.58 -20.71 -15.25
N PHE A 181 77.40 -21.70 -15.17
CA PHE A 181 78.90 -21.57 -15.26
C PHE A 181 79.44 -22.39 -16.39
N ALA A 182 80.41 -21.83 -17.11
CA ALA A 182 81.18 -22.54 -18.15
C ALA A 182 82.69 -22.38 -17.97
N PRO A 183 83.43 -23.41 -18.12
CA PRO A 183 84.97 -23.39 -18.04
C PRO A 183 85.55 -22.49 -19.10
N LEU A 184 86.61 -21.76 -18.74
CA LEU A 184 87.44 -20.92 -19.61
C LEU A 184 88.85 -21.51 -19.75
N ILE A 185 89.31 -21.76 -21.00
CA ILE A 185 90.70 -22.10 -21.34
C ILE A 185 91.24 -21.07 -22.35
N ASP A 186 92.34 -20.46 -22.04
CA ASP A 186 92.96 -19.39 -22.86
C ASP A 186 91.97 -18.24 -23.19
N GLY A 187 91.05 -17.94 -22.26
CA GLY A 187 90.10 -16.89 -22.42
C GLY A 187 88.91 -17.21 -23.34
N LYS A 188 88.77 -18.44 -23.79
CA LYS A 188 87.62 -18.91 -24.59
C LYS A 188 86.76 -19.84 -23.76
N GLN A 189 85.46 -19.63 -23.85
CA GLN A 189 84.42 -20.47 -23.25
C GLN A 189 84.42 -21.84 -23.97
N LEU A 190 84.44 -22.92 -23.21
CA LEU A 190 84.33 -24.27 -23.74
C LEU A 190 82.90 -24.64 -24.00
N THR A 191 82.64 -25.30 -25.15
CA THR A 191 81.36 -25.94 -25.40
C THR A 191 81.30 -27.31 -24.69
N ASP A 192 80.05 -27.85 -24.49
CA ASP A 192 79.88 -29.13 -23.82
C ASP A 192 80.71 -30.28 -24.46
N ASN A 193 80.90 -30.24 -25.77
CA ASN A 193 81.69 -31.23 -26.49
C ASN A 193 83.21 -31.07 -26.20
N GLU A 194 83.71 -29.83 -26.23
CA GLU A 194 85.13 -29.52 -25.92
C GLU A 194 85.41 -29.80 -24.45
N PHE A 195 84.46 -29.62 -23.55
CA PHE A 195 84.65 -29.96 -22.14
C PHE A 195 84.73 -31.50 -21.92
N SER A 196 83.97 -32.27 -22.70
CA SER A 196 83.92 -33.73 -22.65
C SER A 196 85.24 -34.34 -23.13
N ASP A 197 85.98 -33.64 -24.01
CA ASP A 197 87.26 -34.09 -24.58
C ASP A 197 88.47 -33.71 -23.71
N LEU A 198 88.33 -33.09 -22.55
CA LEU A 198 89.40 -32.77 -21.61
C LEU A 198 89.89 -34.03 -20.84
N GLU A 199 91.12 -33.99 -20.38
CA GLU A 199 91.66 -35.02 -19.47
C GLU A 199 90.88 -35.10 -18.17
N ASP A 200 90.73 -36.29 -17.61
CA ASP A 200 89.90 -36.56 -16.45
C ASP A 200 90.20 -35.64 -15.24
N ASP A 201 91.54 -35.43 -14.97
CA ASP A 201 92.02 -34.58 -13.87
C ASP A 201 91.61 -33.09 -14.06
N LEU A 202 91.59 -32.60 -15.28
CA LEU A 202 91.16 -31.22 -15.57
C LEU A 202 89.67 -31.06 -15.47
N ARG A 203 88.86 -32.05 -15.87
CA ARG A 203 87.41 -32.05 -15.72
C ARG A 203 86.97 -32.04 -14.24
N GLU A 204 87.66 -32.90 -13.44
CA GLU A 204 87.39 -32.99 -12.00
C GLU A 204 87.70 -31.65 -11.30
N MET A 205 88.76 -31.01 -11.65
CA MET A 205 89.13 -29.68 -11.14
C MET A 205 88.12 -28.60 -11.50
N PHE A 206 87.60 -28.62 -12.75
CA PHE A 206 86.56 -27.67 -13.13
C PHE A 206 85.20 -27.96 -12.45
N PHE A 207 84.82 -29.21 -12.25
CA PHE A 207 83.64 -29.59 -11.48
C PHE A 207 83.75 -29.08 -10.05
N GLU A 208 84.83 -29.26 -9.34
CA GLU A 208 85.00 -28.73 -7.99
C GLU A 208 84.93 -27.18 -7.94
N ARG A 209 85.41 -26.50 -8.98
CA ARG A 209 85.38 -25.04 -9.06
C ARG A 209 83.94 -24.55 -9.33
N ILE A 210 83.25 -25.20 -10.24
CA ILE A 210 81.83 -24.87 -10.58
C ILE A 210 81.01 -25.13 -9.36
N GLU A 211 81.13 -26.25 -8.65
CA GLU A 211 80.36 -26.54 -7.42
C GLU A 211 80.57 -25.46 -6.36
N LYS A 212 81.77 -24.97 -6.14
CA LYS A 212 82.10 -23.86 -5.23
C LYS A 212 81.52 -22.54 -5.70
N LEU A 213 81.37 -22.30 -7.01
CA LEU A 213 80.83 -21.10 -7.59
C LEU A 213 79.34 -21.17 -7.60
N GLU A 214 78.71 -22.34 -7.75
CA GLU A 214 77.28 -22.56 -7.56
C GLU A 214 76.82 -22.27 -6.11
N ASP A 215 77.60 -22.78 -5.14
CA ASP A 215 77.41 -22.45 -3.73
C ASP A 215 77.55 -20.94 -3.45
N ALA A 216 78.61 -20.31 -4.05
CA ALA A 216 78.78 -18.85 -3.93
C ALA A 216 77.63 -18.05 -4.59
N LEU A 217 77.08 -18.55 -5.73
CA LEU A 217 75.91 -17.95 -6.39
C LEU A 217 74.64 -18.08 -5.52
N ILE A 218 74.42 -19.27 -4.94
CA ILE A 218 73.28 -19.50 -4.01
C ILE A 218 73.40 -18.56 -2.81
N GLU A 219 74.60 -18.42 -2.22
CA GLU A 219 74.84 -17.52 -1.09
C GLU A 219 74.61 -16.04 -1.47
N ALA A 220 75.09 -15.60 -2.65
CA ALA A 220 74.90 -14.24 -3.16
C ALA A 220 73.42 -13.89 -3.42
N LEU A 221 72.69 -14.89 -3.87
CA LEU A 221 71.24 -14.71 -4.16
C LEU A 221 70.33 -15.07 -2.99
N ILE A 222 70.89 -15.44 -1.83
CA ILE A 222 70.04 -15.80 -0.63
C ILE A 222 69.14 -14.66 -0.18
N GLU A 223 69.51 -13.42 -0.42
CA GLU A 223 68.75 -12.22 -0.09
C GLU A 223 67.77 -11.78 -1.19
N LEU A 224 67.84 -12.40 -2.37
CA LEU A 224 66.96 -12.03 -3.50
C LEU A 224 65.45 -12.02 -3.17
N PRO A 225 64.85 -12.98 -2.42
CA PRO A 225 63.47 -12.93 -2.00
C PRO A 225 63.15 -11.73 -1.11
N ARG A 226 64.14 -11.30 -0.30
CA ARG A 226 64.00 -10.13 0.56
C ARG A 226 64.00 -8.85 -0.28
N TRP A 227 64.94 -8.69 -1.21
CA TRP A 227 64.99 -7.51 -2.10
C TRP A 227 63.76 -7.39 -2.96
N LYS A 228 63.25 -8.50 -3.48
CA LYS A 228 61.96 -8.52 -4.21
C LYS A 228 60.79 -8.06 -3.33
N ARG A 229 60.76 -8.50 -2.08
CA ARG A 229 59.71 -8.09 -1.14
C ARG A 229 59.83 -6.60 -0.80
N GLU A 230 61.01 -6.11 -0.49
CA GLU A 230 61.27 -4.69 -0.18
C GLU A 230 60.96 -3.79 -1.37
N SER A 231 61.33 -4.17 -2.58
CA SER A 231 61.01 -3.44 -3.80
C SER A 231 59.47 -3.40 -4.05
N LYS A 232 58.79 -4.55 -3.94
CA LYS A 232 57.31 -4.61 -4.04
C LYS A 232 56.62 -3.72 -2.99
N GLU A 233 57.12 -3.75 -1.76
CA GLU A 233 56.57 -2.93 -0.68
C GLU A 233 56.79 -1.43 -0.92
N LYS A 234 58.01 -1.04 -1.31
CA LYS A 234 58.30 0.35 -1.70
C LYS A 234 57.45 0.82 -2.87
N LEU A 235 57.20 -0.02 -3.87
CA LEU A 235 56.40 0.28 -5.04
C LEU A 235 54.92 0.43 -4.65
N ARG A 236 54.40 -0.47 -3.81
CA ARG A 236 53.03 -0.40 -3.27
C ARG A 236 52.82 0.88 -2.46
N ASN A 237 53.76 1.22 -1.59
CA ASN A 237 53.70 2.46 -0.80
C ASN A 237 53.79 3.71 -1.69
N LEU A 238 54.56 3.69 -2.76
CA LEU A 238 54.64 4.77 -3.74
C LEU A 238 53.28 4.92 -4.49
N LYS A 239 52.72 3.80 -4.96
CA LYS A 239 51.38 3.80 -5.60
C LYS A 239 50.33 4.39 -4.66
N LYS A 240 50.26 3.90 -3.42
CA LYS A 240 49.32 4.35 -2.39
C LYS A 240 49.47 5.83 -2.08
N SER A 241 50.66 6.32 -1.83
CA SER A 241 50.91 7.75 -1.55
C SER A 241 50.58 8.66 -2.75
N THR A 242 50.78 8.17 -3.98
CA THR A 242 50.46 8.91 -5.19
C THR A 242 48.91 9.01 -5.34
N ALA A 243 48.18 7.91 -5.15
CA ALA A 243 46.73 7.87 -5.16
C ALA A 243 46.14 8.77 -4.07
N GLU A 244 46.70 8.73 -2.83
CA GLU A 244 46.27 9.63 -1.74
C GLU A 244 46.46 11.11 -2.07
N GLN A 245 47.58 11.47 -2.71
CA GLN A 245 47.84 12.85 -3.12
C GLN A 245 46.91 13.34 -4.24
N ALA A 246 46.52 12.44 -5.15
CA ALA A 246 45.63 12.75 -6.25
C ALA A 246 44.16 12.93 -5.76
N THR A 247 43.68 12.05 -4.85
CA THR A 247 42.34 12.10 -4.31
C THR A 247 42.08 13.22 -3.28
N LYS A 248 43.11 13.60 -2.54
CA LYS A 248 42.98 14.55 -1.43
C LYS A 248 42.30 15.89 -1.78
N PRO A 249 42.65 16.59 -2.89
CA PRO A 249 41.97 17.83 -3.24
C PRO A 249 40.50 17.61 -3.59
N LEU A 250 40.18 16.56 -4.35
CA LEU A 250 38.82 16.23 -4.79
C LEU A 250 37.87 16.00 -3.60
N LEU A 251 38.29 15.18 -2.65
CA LEU A 251 37.53 14.91 -1.43
C LEU A 251 37.43 16.10 -0.50
N LYS A 252 38.44 16.97 -0.45
CA LYS A 252 38.43 18.15 0.40
C LYS A 252 37.31 19.13 0.01
N ASP A 253 37.03 19.27 -1.27
CA ASP A 253 35.96 20.13 -1.75
C ASP A 253 34.59 19.58 -1.35
N LEU A 254 34.38 18.26 -1.45
CA LEU A 254 33.18 17.59 -0.96
C LEU A 254 33.02 17.65 0.56
N GLU A 255 34.11 17.40 1.32
CA GLU A 255 34.11 17.52 2.78
C GLU A 255 33.74 18.94 3.24
N HIS A 256 34.20 19.98 2.51
CA HIS A 256 33.85 21.35 2.82
C HIS A 256 32.38 21.65 2.48
N LYS A 257 31.87 21.17 1.35
CA LYS A 257 30.48 21.32 0.93
C LYS A 257 29.49 20.69 1.92
N TYR A 258 29.82 19.52 2.44
CA TYR A 258 28.97 18.75 3.36
C TYR A 258 29.40 18.86 4.83
N ALA A 259 30.13 19.93 5.20
CA ALA A 259 30.68 20.10 6.56
C ALA A 259 29.62 20.08 7.69
N SER A 260 28.37 20.41 7.39
CA SER A 260 27.24 20.38 8.33
C SER A 260 26.65 18.98 8.55
N HIS A 261 27.01 17.99 7.71
CA HIS A 261 26.42 16.64 7.74
C HIS A 261 27.44 15.58 8.20
N ILE A 262 27.45 15.30 9.51
CA ILE A 262 28.42 14.37 10.13
C ILE A 262 28.39 12.96 9.48
N GLY A 263 27.19 12.46 9.14
CA GLY A 263 27.04 11.17 8.48
C GLY A 263 27.70 11.13 7.11
N VAL A 264 27.53 12.21 6.32
CA VAL A 264 28.16 12.32 4.99
C VAL A 264 29.67 12.45 5.10
N LEU A 265 30.19 13.24 6.08
CA LEU A 265 31.62 13.35 6.30
C LEU A 265 32.27 12.00 6.66
N ARG A 266 31.59 11.18 7.46
CA ARG A 266 32.05 9.83 7.76
C ARG A 266 32.09 8.97 6.51
N TYR A 267 31.03 8.99 5.73
CA TYR A 267 30.95 8.27 4.46
C TYR A 267 32.04 8.70 3.46
N LEU A 268 32.32 10.00 3.30
CA LEU A 268 33.40 10.50 2.45
C LEU A 268 34.78 10.05 2.93
N LYS A 269 34.99 9.94 4.25
CA LYS A 269 36.22 9.41 4.83
C LYS A 269 36.39 7.93 4.49
N ASP A 270 35.32 7.16 4.53
CA ASP A 270 35.36 5.74 4.21
C ASP A 270 35.59 5.54 2.70
N ILE A 271 34.93 6.31 1.83
CA ILE A 271 35.21 6.35 0.37
C ILE A 271 36.67 6.61 0.10
N ARG A 272 37.28 7.52 0.84
CA ARG A 272 38.71 7.87 0.65
C ARG A 272 39.63 6.68 0.81
N VAL A 273 39.33 5.79 1.73
CA VAL A 273 40.15 4.59 1.97
C VAL A 273 39.92 3.57 0.87
N GLU A 274 38.67 3.26 0.59
CA GLU A 274 38.28 2.22 -0.33
C GLU A 274 38.59 2.52 -1.81
N ILE A 275 38.45 3.78 -2.23
CA ILE A 275 38.74 4.14 -3.62
C ILE A 275 40.24 4.02 -3.94
N ILE A 276 41.10 4.27 -2.95
CA ILE A 276 42.53 4.09 -3.11
C ILE A 276 42.85 2.60 -3.27
N ASP A 277 42.26 1.74 -2.47
CA ASP A 277 42.52 0.30 -2.52
C ASP A 277 41.92 -0.31 -3.81
N ALA A 278 40.73 0.12 -4.27
CA ALA A 278 40.14 -0.30 -5.54
C ALA A 278 41.03 0.08 -6.75
N VAL A 279 41.56 1.29 -6.75
CA VAL A 279 42.45 1.73 -7.86
C VAL A 279 43.78 0.99 -7.84
N LEU A 280 44.34 0.70 -6.67
CA LEU A 280 45.56 -0.06 -6.55
C LEU A 280 45.41 -1.50 -7.08
N GLU A 281 44.27 -2.13 -6.83
CA GLU A 281 43.95 -3.45 -7.35
C GLU A 281 43.93 -3.46 -8.89
N TRP A 282 43.28 -2.45 -9.50
CA TRP A 282 43.27 -2.34 -10.98
C TRP A 282 44.66 -2.12 -11.59
N LEU A 283 45.54 -1.36 -10.93
CA LEU A 283 46.91 -1.14 -11.41
C LEU A 283 47.78 -2.37 -11.29
N ASP A 284 47.43 -3.32 -10.43
CA ASP A 284 48.14 -4.58 -10.31
C ASP A 284 47.66 -5.60 -11.36
N ASP A 285 46.34 -5.59 -11.72
CA ASP A 285 45.77 -6.44 -12.76
C ASP A 285 46.22 -6.06 -14.18
N GLU A 286 46.46 -4.77 -14.47
CA GLU A 286 47.00 -4.33 -15.78
C GLU A 286 48.37 -4.91 -16.13
N GLY A 287 49.10 -5.48 -15.14
CA GLY A 287 50.40 -6.10 -15.33
C GLY A 287 50.40 -7.56 -15.85
N GLU A 288 49.27 -8.26 -15.84
CA GLU A 288 49.22 -9.71 -16.06
C GLU A 288 48.57 -10.21 -17.36
N SER A 289 47.84 -9.38 -18.17
CA SER A 289 47.30 -9.87 -19.45
C SER A 289 46.90 -8.76 -20.44
N GLU A 290 47.60 -8.68 -21.58
CA GLU A 290 47.23 -7.85 -22.74
C GLU A 290 46.08 -8.44 -23.62
N GLU A 291 45.59 -9.65 -23.35
CA GLU A 291 44.70 -10.39 -24.29
C GLU A 291 43.19 -10.35 -24.01
N ASN A 292 42.72 -9.77 -22.91
CA ASN A 292 41.28 -9.68 -22.59
C ASN A 292 40.86 -8.26 -22.19
N LYS A 293 41.05 -7.28 -23.07
CA LYS A 293 40.36 -5.97 -22.96
C LYS A 293 38.97 -6.07 -23.58
N GLU A 294 38.05 -6.82 -22.99
CA GLU A 294 36.62 -6.44 -23.03
C GLU A 294 36.48 -5.09 -22.31
N ASP A 295 35.65 -4.18 -22.85
CA ASP A 295 35.38 -2.86 -22.29
C ASP A 295 34.91 -3.00 -20.84
N PHE A 296 35.87 -3.01 -19.91
CA PHE A 296 35.59 -3.16 -18.48
C PHE A 296 34.99 -1.83 -18.01
N ASP A 297 33.70 -1.82 -17.72
CA ASP A 297 32.98 -0.61 -17.25
C ASP A 297 33.41 -0.22 -15.83
N ARG A 298 34.59 0.39 -15.74
CA ARG A 298 35.16 0.88 -14.48
C ARG A 298 34.29 1.90 -13.79
N LYS A 299 33.63 2.77 -14.57
CA LYS A 299 32.69 3.76 -14.02
C LYS A 299 31.50 3.06 -13.40
N GLY A 300 30.88 2.11 -14.08
CA GLY A 300 29.75 1.35 -13.56
C GLY A 300 30.08 0.65 -12.24
N MET A 301 31.25 0.01 -12.15
CA MET A 301 31.69 -0.64 -10.90
C MET A 301 31.89 0.34 -9.74
N LEU A 302 32.55 1.48 -9.97
CA LEU A 302 32.73 2.49 -8.93
C LEU A 302 31.38 3.09 -8.52
N THR A 303 30.50 3.35 -9.50
CA THR A 303 29.16 3.85 -9.21
C THR A 303 28.35 2.85 -8.37
N ASP A 304 28.42 1.56 -8.68
CA ASP A 304 27.74 0.52 -7.91
C ASP A 304 28.29 0.37 -6.48
N PHE A 305 29.55 0.70 -6.27
CA PHE A 305 30.22 0.56 -4.99
C PHE A 305 30.16 1.82 -4.12
N PHE A 306 30.12 3.02 -4.74
CA PHE A 306 30.19 4.29 -4.04
C PHE A 306 28.94 5.16 -4.15
N ALA A 307 28.07 5.02 -5.16
CA ALA A 307 26.92 5.90 -5.28
C ALA A 307 25.86 5.62 -4.20
N PRO A 308 25.27 6.65 -3.57
CA PRO A 308 24.23 6.46 -2.59
C PRO A 308 22.93 5.91 -3.22
N ASN A 309 22.19 5.09 -2.50
CA ASN A 309 20.86 4.64 -2.86
C ASN A 309 19.81 5.55 -2.22
N ILE A 310 19.21 6.44 -2.99
CA ILE A 310 18.19 7.37 -2.52
C ILE A 310 16.86 6.65 -2.39
N LEU A 311 16.30 6.59 -1.18
CA LEU A 311 15.00 5.99 -0.90
C LEU A 311 13.85 6.96 -1.12
N VAL A 312 14.03 8.21 -0.69
CA VAL A 312 13.00 9.26 -0.75
C VAL A 312 13.67 10.58 -1.08
N GLU A 313 13.10 11.30 -2.04
CA GLU A 313 13.56 12.61 -2.51
C GLU A 313 12.44 13.64 -2.36
N TYR A 314 12.77 14.85 -1.90
CA TYR A 314 11.86 16.00 -1.80
C TYR A 314 12.52 17.23 -2.41
N LYS A 315 11.70 18.16 -2.88
CA LYS A 315 12.18 19.50 -3.26
C LYS A 315 12.06 20.43 -2.07
N GLU A 316 12.94 21.42 -1.99
CA GLU A 316 12.85 22.45 -0.96
C GLU A 316 11.49 23.16 -1.04
N GLY A 317 10.77 23.21 0.09
CA GLY A 317 9.42 23.79 0.18
C GLY A 317 8.28 22.82 -0.19
N ASP A 318 8.55 21.56 -0.50
CA ASP A 318 7.49 20.57 -0.67
C ASP A 318 6.70 20.40 0.64
N ALA A 319 5.39 20.16 0.52
CA ALA A 319 4.54 19.82 1.63
C ALA A 319 4.90 18.43 2.19
N ALA A 320 4.55 18.16 3.45
CA ALA A 320 4.69 16.82 4.02
C ALA A 320 3.97 15.76 3.14
N PRO A 321 4.51 14.54 3.02
CA PRO A 321 3.96 13.53 2.12
C PRO A 321 2.59 13.03 2.60
N VAL A 322 1.66 12.86 1.65
CA VAL A 322 0.36 12.20 1.85
C VAL A 322 0.28 11.02 0.91
N VAL A 323 0.64 9.87 1.42
CA VAL A 323 0.74 8.62 0.65
C VAL A 323 -0.52 7.79 0.83
N TYR A 324 -1.13 7.34 -0.25
CA TYR A 324 -2.17 6.31 -0.23
C TYR A 324 -1.60 5.02 -0.81
N GLU A 325 -1.64 3.95 -0.02
CA GLU A 325 -1.22 2.62 -0.46
C GLU A 325 -2.45 1.73 -0.70
N PRO A 326 -2.84 1.53 -1.96
CA PRO A 326 -4.04 0.77 -2.31
C PRO A 326 -3.88 -0.75 -2.16
N ASN A 327 -2.65 -1.24 -2.14
CA ASN A 327 -2.32 -2.66 -2.03
C ASN A 327 -1.26 -2.89 -0.95
N PRO A 328 -1.65 -2.90 0.34
CA PRO A 328 -0.73 -2.93 1.47
C PRO A 328 -0.12 -4.33 1.68
N THR A 329 0.71 -4.79 0.75
CA THR A 329 1.55 -5.98 0.94
C THR A 329 2.76 -5.63 1.80
N PHE A 330 3.43 -6.64 2.40
CA PHE A 330 4.61 -6.41 3.22
C PHE A 330 5.68 -5.60 2.47
N GLY A 331 6.03 -6.00 1.25
CA GLY A 331 7.01 -5.28 0.43
C GLY A 331 6.59 -3.86 0.05
N ASN A 332 5.29 -3.62 -0.20
CA ASN A 332 4.80 -2.28 -0.52
C ASN A 332 4.80 -1.34 0.69
N ILE A 333 4.65 -1.86 1.91
CA ILE A 333 4.64 -1.08 3.15
C ILE A 333 6.05 -0.84 3.70
N PHE A 334 6.83 -1.92 3.86
CA PHE A 334 8.13 -1.88 4.55
C PHE A 334 9.32 -1.76 3.59
N GLY A 335 9.08 -1.88 2.27
CA GLY A 335 10.13 -1.98 1.27
C GLY A 335 10.55 -3.42 1.01
N LYS A 336 11.40 -3.60 0.03
CA LYS A 336 11.91 -4.91 -0.38
C LYS A 336 13.38 -4.81 -0.77
N ILE A 337 14.09 -5.91 -0.66
CA ILE A 337 15.45 -6.08 -1.18
C ILE A 337 15.33 -6.92 -2.46
N GLU A 338 15.81 -6.43 -3.58
CA GLU A 338 15.83 -7.14 -4.84
C GLU A 338 17.11 -7.96 -4.97
N TYR A 339 17.02 -9.12 -5.61
CA TYR A 339 18.13 -10.04 -5.83
C TYR A 339 18.34 -10.23 -7.32
N ALA A 340 19.59 -10.18 -7.74
CA ALA A 340 20.00 -10.56 -9.08
C ALA A 340 20.63 -11.97 -9.05
N THR A 341 20.57 -12.69 -10.16
CA THR A 341 21.21 -13.99 -10.28
C THR A 341 22.53 -13.84 -11.04
N SER A 342 23.64 -14.20 -10.42
CA SER A 342 24.95 -14.25 -11.08
C SER A 342 25.58 -15.63 -10.85
N GLN A 343 25.96 -16.30 -11.94
CA GLN A 343 26.59 -17.64 -11.93
C GLN A 343 25.86 -18.68 -11.05
N GLY A 344 24.51 -18.59 -11.01
CA GLY A 344 23.67 -19.50 -10.21
C GLY A 344 23.54 -19.15 -8.72
N SER A 345 24.18 -18.08 -8.26
CA SER A 345 24.05 -17.54 -6.91
C SER A 345 23.20 -16.28 -6.91
N LEU A 346 22.40 -16.10 -5.85
CA LEU A 346 21.65 -14.86 -5.62
C LEU A 346 22.60 -13.82 -5.00
N ILE A 347 22.72 -12.67 -5.67
CA ILE A 347 23.50 -11.53 -5.21
C ILE A 347 22.57 -10.34 -4.96
N THR A 348 22.92 -9.53 -3.99
CA THR A 348 22.22 -8.27 -3.70
C THR A 348 23.22 -7.24 -3.20
N SER A 349 22.85 -5.98 -3.30
CA SER A 349 23.62 -4.86 -2.77
C SER A 349 22.71 -3.84 -2.09
N TYR A 350 23.29 -2.91 -1.34
CA TYR A 350 22.52 -1.82 -0.73
C TYR A 350 21.73 -0.99 -1.76
N ARG A 351 22.15 -0.96 -3.01
CA ARG A 351 21.45 -0.28 -4.12
C ARG A 351 20.19 -1.01 -4.57
N SER A 352 20.05 -2.28 -4.23
CA SER A 352 18.87 -3.10 -4.54
C SER A 352 17.75 -2.95 -3.50
N ILE A 353 17.92 -2.10 -2.48
CA ILE A 353 16.90 -1.80 -1.48
C ILE A 353 15.90 -0.81 -2.06
N GLN A 354 14.63 -1.24 -2.16
CA GLN A 354 13.51 -0.43 -2.65
C GLN A 354 12.67 0.10 -1.50
N PRO A 355 12.29 1.40 -1.49
CA PRO A 355 11.51 1.98 -0.42
C PRO A 355 10.06 1.50 -0.44
N GLY A 356 9.47 1.28 0.73
CA GLY A 356 8.04 1.04 0.91
C GLY A 356 7.25 2.32 1.22
N ALA A 357 5.93 2.14 1.45
CA ALA A 357 5.05 3.26 1.76
C ALA A 357 5.42 3.98 3.06
N LEU A 358 5.94 3.26 4.08
CA LEU A 358 6.42 3.86 5.32
C LEU A 358 7.60 4.81 5.07
N HIS A 359 8.53 4.45 4.17
CA HIS A 359 9.63 5.34 3.79
C HIS A 359 9.10 6.60 3.09
N ARG A 360 8.21 6.42 2.09
CA ARG A 360 7.62 7.53 1.32
C ARG A 360 6.72 8.44 2.14
N ALA A 361 6.09 7.91 3.21
CA ALA A 361 5.20 8.67 4.08
C ALA A 361 5.90 9.23 5.32
N ASN A 362 7.19 8.95 5.52
CA ASN A 362 7.93 9.36 6.71
C ASN A 362 7.99 10.90 6.82
N GLY A 363 7.67 11.43 7.98
CA GLY A 363 7.44 12.87 8.21
C GLY A 363 6.05 13.37 7.79
N GLY A 364 5.12 12.47 7.40
CA GLY A 364 3.81 12.83 6.89
C GLY A 364 2.71 11.82 7.23
N TYR A 365 1.95 11.40 6.21
CA TYR A 365 0.69 10.66 6.36
C TYR A 365 0.64 9.44 5.46
N LEU A 366 0.19 8.31 6.01
CA LEU A 366 -0.07 7.07 5.27
C LEU A 366 -1.55 6.67 5.39
N ILE A 367 -2.24 6.60 4.26
CA ILE A 367 -3.63 6.16 4.16
C ILE A 367 -3.67 4.74 3.63
N MET A 368 -4.43 3.86 4.26
CA MET A 368 -4.61 2.46 3.85
C MET A 368 -6.04 1.99 4.11
N ASP A 369 -6.49 0.98 3.36
CA ASP A 369 -7.74 0.28 3.62
C ASP A 369 -7.54 -0.76 4.74
N ALA A 370 -8.29 -0.64 5.82
CA ALA A 370 -8.18 -1.50 7.00
C ALA A 370 -8.44 -2.98 6.67
N GLU A 371 -9.47 -3.26 5.85
CA GLU A 371 -9.82 -4.61 5.40
C GLU A 371 -8.65 -5.29 4.68
N LYS A 372 -7.93 -4.55 3.85
CA LYS A 372 -6.76 -5.08 3.12
C LYS A 372 -5.56 -5.30 4.03
N VAL A 373 -5.34 -4.41 5.00
CA VAL A 373 -4.27 -4.56 5.99
C VAL A 373 -4.53 -5.79 6.86
N MET A 374 -5.77 -5.95 7.37
CA MET A 374 -6.13 -7.08 8.22
C MET A 374 -6.18 -8.42 7.49
N ALA A 375 -6.40 -8.40 6.17
CA ALA A 375 -6.29 -9.61 5.34
C ALA A 375 -4.86 -10.18 5.28
N GLN A 376 -3.86 -9.42 5.75
CA GLN A 376 -2.45 -9.82 5.78
C GLN A 376 -1.87 -9.68 7.19
N PRO A 377 -1.95 -10.70 8.05
CA PRO A 377 -1.51 -10.64 9.44
C PRO A 377 -0.07 -10.13 9.62
N GLN A 378 0.82 -10.50 8.72
CA GLN A 378 2.22 -10.08 8.74
C GLN A 378 2.39 -8.56 8.57
N VAL A 379 1.53 -7.93 7.75
CA VAL A 379 1.53 -6.48 7.56
C VAL A 379 1.06 -5.79 8.83
N TRP A 380 -0.01 -6.30 9.43
CA TRP A 380 -0.55 -5.73 10.66
C TRP A 380 0.45 -5.82 11.82
N ASP A 381 1.05 -6.99 12.05
CA ASP A 381 2.05 -7.19 13.09
C ASP A 381 3.31 -6.32 12.86
N GLY A 382 3.76 -6.22 11.61
CA GLY A 382 4.87 -5.35 11.24
C GLY A 382 4.57 -3.86 11.47
N LEU A 383 3.34 -3.42 11.17
CA LEU A 383 2.90 -2.04 11.43
C LEU A 383 2.86 -1.73 12.93
N LYS A 384 2.28 -2.64 13.74
CA LYS A 384 2.29 -2.48 15.21
C LYS A 384 3.71 -2.36 15.75
N LEU A 385 4.60 -3.24 15.31
CA LEU A 385 6.01 -3.21 15.71
C LEU A 385 6.67 -1.88 15.33
N SER A 386 6.51 -1.44 14.08
CA SER A 386 7.11 -0.20 13.58
C SER A 386 6.58 1.04 14.30
N LEU A 387 5.28 1.09 14.61
CA LEU A 387 4.66 2.18 15.36
C LEU A 387 5.11 2.21 16.83
N LYS A 388 5.35 1.04 17.47
CA LYS A 388 5.84 0.95 18.84
C LYS A 388 7.31 1.29 18.99
N THR A 389 8.13 0.84 18.02
CA THR A 389 9.58 1.07 18.05
C THR A 389 9.99 2.40 17.43
N HIS A 390 9.07 3.08 16.72
CA HIS A 390 9.36 4.27 15.92
C HIS A 390 10.47 4.05 14.89
N GLN A 391 10.51 2.87 14.27
CA GLN A 391 11.53 2.48 13.30
C GLN A 391 10.91 1.68 12.16
N ILE A 392 11.43 1.85 10.95
CA ILE A 392 11.06 1.05 9.78
C ILE A 392 11.96 -0.18 9.77
N LYS A 393 11.35 -1.37 9.78
CA LYS A 393 12.06 -2.64 9.77
C LYS A 393 11.73 -3.41 8.49
N ASN A 394 12.75 -3.76 7.71
CA ASN A 394 12.60 -4.43 6.41
C ASN A 394 12.67 -5.96 6.52
N ASP A 395 12.82 -6.53 7.72
CA ASP A 395 12.95 -7.97 7.92
C ASP A 395 11.62 -8.67 7.64
N LEU A 396 11.57 -9.53 6.65
CA LEU A 396 10.44 -10.44 6.44
C LEU A 396 10.41 -11.47 7.59
N PRO A 397 9.27 -11.69 8.25
CA PRO A 397 9.14 -12.63 9.38
C PRO A 397 9.50 -14.09 9.07
N TYR A 398 9.73 -14.45 7.81
CA TYR A 398 9.99 -15.82 7.34
C TYR A 398 11.17 -15.95 6.37
N GLN A 399 12.08 -14.98 6.30
CA GLN A 399 13.27 -15.08 5.43
C GLN A 399 14.15 -16.28 5.78
N ASP A 400 14.19 -16.69 7.03
CA ASP A 400 14.99 -17.85 7.49
C ASP A 400 14.49 -19.19 6.93
N SER A 401 13.26 -19.28 6.40
CA SER A 401 12.68 -20.53 5.91
C SER A 401 12.79 -20.74 4.40
N VAL A 402 13.02 -19.70 3.61
CA VAL A 402 12.89 -19.76 2.14
C VAL A 402 14.24 -19.71 1.42
N VAL A 403 15.26 -19.14 2.05
CA VAL A 403 16.55 -18.93 1.39
C VAL A 403 17.65 -19.70 2.14
N GLY A 404 17.90 -20.91 1.71
CA GLY A 404 19.08 -21.65 2.16
C GLY A 404 20.34 -20.83 1.88
N SER A 405 21.04 -20.39 2.92
CA SER A 405 22.40 -19.84 2.95
C SER A 405 22.71 -18.66 2.01
N SER A 406 21.77 -17.85 1.57
CA SER A 406 22.09 -16.68 0.75
C SER A 406 22.41 -15.46 1.60
N PHE A 407 23.23 -14.62 1.03
CA PHE A 407 23.68 -13.36 1.60
C PHE A 407 22.47 -12.42 1.78
N THR A 408 22.08 -12.14 3.02
CA THR A 408 20.93 -11.28 3.34
C THR A 408 21.43 -9.96 3.92
N LEU A 409 20.97 -8.83 3.40
CA LEU A 409 21.27 -7.50 3.94
C LEU A 409 20.47 -7.26 5.22
N ARG A 410 21.09 -6.55 6.18
CA ARG A 410 20.49 -6.05 7.42
C ARG A 410 20.70 -4.53 7.52
N PRO A 411 19.98 -3.74 6.72
CA PRO A 411 20.17 -2.29 6.68
C PRO A 411 19.93 -1.66 8.06
N GLN A 412 20.65 -0.59 8.37
CA GLN A 412 20.36 0.22 9.55
C GLN A 412 18.92 0.70 9.52
N LEU A 413 18.27 0.67 10.69
CA LEU A 413 16.87 1.04 10.83
C LEU A 413 16.68 2.54 10.67
N ILE A 414 15.69 2.94 9.88
CA ILE A 414 15.32 4.34 9.68
C ILE A 414 14.28 4.72 10.73
N PRO A 415 14.47 5.83 11.47
CA PRO A 415 13.46 6.37 12.38
C PRO A 415 12.16 6.67 11.65
N LEU A 416 11.02 6.35 12.27
CA LEU A 416 9.69 6.51 11.72
C LEU A 416 8.90 7.59 12.46
N ASP A 417 8.51 8.63 11.72
CA ASP A 417 7.56 9.65 12.14
C ASP A 417 6.43 9.71 11.11
N VAL A 418 5.39 8.92 11.31
CA VAL A 418 4.25 8.82 10.39
C VAL A 418 2.94 8.79 11.15
N LYS A 419 1.93 9.48 10.64
CA LYS A 419 0.55 9.32 11.10
C LYS A 419 -0.19 8.40 10.14
N ILE A 420 -0.68 7.28 10.64
CA ILE A 420 -1.42 6.28 9.87
C ILE A 420 -2.92 6.55 9.95
N ILE A 421 -3.58 6.49 8.80
CA ILE A 421 -5.02 6.61 8.67
C ILE A 421 -5.55 5.33 8.03
N LEU A 422 -6.31 4.56 8.81
CA LEU A 422 -6.99 3.36 8.34
C LEU A 422 -8.43 3.71 7.96
N LEU A 423 -8.82 3.38 6.73
CA LEU A 423 -10.20 3.51 6.25
C LEU A 423 -10.86 2.14 6.34
N GLY A 424 -11.91 2.00 7.13
CA GLY A 424 -12.54 0.70 7.31
C GLY A 424 -14.03 0.75 7.63
N SER A 425 -14.66 -0.42 7.63
CA SER A 425 -16.06 -0.59 8.01
C SER A 425 -16.25 -0.49 9.53
N ARG A 426 -17.48 -0.30 9.94
CA ARG A 426 -17.88 -0.29 11.35
C ARG A 426 -17.69 -1.65 12.00
N GLU A 427 -18.07 -2.72 11.29
CA GLU A 427 -17.94 -4.08 11.74
C GLU A 427 -16.48 -4.44 12.05
N LEU A 428 -15.58 -4.10 11.11
CA LEU A 428 -14.15 -4.38 11.28
C LEU A 428 -13.56 -3.62 12.47
N TYR A 429 -13.94 -2.34 12.69
CA TYR A 429 -13.46 -1.55 13.84
C TYR A 429 -13.74 -2.24 15.16
N TYR A 430 -14.98 -2.69 15.37
CA TYR A 430 -15.36 -3.36 16.61
C TYR A 430 -14.73 -4.76 16.71
N THR A 431 -14.62 -5.48 15.61
CA THR A 431 -13.94 -6.79 15.58
C THR A 431 -12.47 -6.65 15.99
N ILE A 432 -11.73 -5.71 15.40
CA ILE A 432 -10.33 -5.49 15.78
C ILE A 432 -10.23 -5.09 17.25
N GLY A 433 -11.09 -4.18 17.73
CA GLY A 433 -11.09 -3.73 19.11
C GLY A 433 -11.42 -4.84 20.12
N GLU A 434 -12.13 -5.90 19.72
CA GLU A 434 -12.40 -7.06 20.55
C GLU A 434 -11.23 -8.06 20.62
N TYR A 435 -10.51 -8.24 19.49
CA TYR A 435 -9.50 -9.28 19.37
C TYR A 435 -8.05 -8.78 19.47
N ASP A 436 -7.79 -7.48 19.39
CA ASP A 436 -6.44 -6.88 19.46
C ASP A 436 -6.39 -5.71 20.44
N GLU A 437 -5.90 -5.96 21.64
CA GLU A 437 -5.75 -4.94 22.71
C GLU A 437 -4.82 -3.80 22.30
N GLU A 438 -3.81 -4.06 21.45
CA GLU A 438 -2.83 -3.06 21.01
C GLU A 438 -3.44 -2.04 20.04
N PHE A 439 -4.54 -2.39 19.37
CA PHE A 439 -5.22 -1.49 18.44
C PHE A 439 -5.65 -0.19 19.11
N ALA A 440 -6.26 -0.26 20.29
CA ALA A 440 -6.73 0.92 21.03
C ALA A 440 -5.59 1.85 21.48
N GLU A 441 -4.38 1.32 21.68
CA GLU A 441 -3.20 2.10 22.04
C GLU A 441 -2.64 2.86 20.85
N LEU A 442 -2.68 2.26 19.67
CA LEU A 442 -2.07 2.77 18.45
C LEU A 442 -3.03 3.64 17.61
N PHE A 443 -4.34 3.40 17.70
CA PHE A 443 -5.40 4.10 16.98
C PHE A 443 -6.40 4.73 17.94
N ARG A 444 -5.97 5.74 18.69
CA ARG A 444 -6.77 6.40 19.71
C ARG A 444 -7.87 7.30 19.18
N VAL A 445 -7.86 7.61 17.91
CA VAL A 445 -8.84 8.51 17.30
C VAL A 445 -9.73 7.77 16.34
N LEU A 446 -11.05 7.85 16.61
CA LEU A 446 -12.09 7.35 15.74
C LEU A 446 -12.77 8.51 15.02
N ALA A 447 -12.66 8.56 13.70
CA ALA A 447 -13.41 9.47 12.83
C ALA A 447 -14.64 8.73 12.31
N ASP A 448 -15.75 8.85 13.01
CA ASP A 448 -17.01 8.16 12.72
C ASP A 448 -17.86 8.98 11.75
N PHE A 449 -18.14 8.41 10.57
CA PHE A 449 -18.99 9.00 9.54
C PHE A 449 -20.45 8.65 9.79
N ASP A 450 -21.29 9.69 9.86
CA ASP A 450 -22.74 9.54 9.99
C ASP A 450 -23.35 8.95 8.71
N TYR A 451 -24.36 8.08 8.85
CA TYR A 451 -25.15 7.54 7.74
C TYR A 451 -26.13 8.57 7.15
N TYR A 452 -26.60 9.47 8.00
CA TYR A 452 -27.61 10.46 7.69
C TYR A 452 -27.18 11.83 8.18
N LEU A 453 -27.49 12.84 7.40
CA LEU A 453 -27.27 14.24 7.75
C LEU A 453 -28.58 14.90 8.13
N PRO A 454 -28.66 15.72 9.18
CA PRO A 454 -29.89 16.47 9.51
C PRO A 454 -30.20 17.43 8.36
N SER A 455 -31.48 17.49 7.96
CA SER A 455 -31.92 18.38 6.89
C SER A 455 -32.12 19.80 7.43
N SER A 456 -31.03 20.52 7.69
CA SER A 456 -31.08 21.95 8.00
C SER A 456 -30.91 22.79 6.73
N ASP A 457 -31.38 24.05 6.77
CA ASP A 457 -31.21 24.98 5.66
C ASP A 457 -29.74 25.13 5.23
N LYS A 458 -28.82 25.15 6.21
CA LYS A 458 -27.39 25.19 5.96
C LYS A 458 -26.91 23.99 5.17
N LEU A 459 -27.30 22.76 5.56
CA LEU A 459 -26.87 21.54 4.90
C LEU A 459 -27.56 21.36 3.52
N GLN A 460 -28.82 21.76 3.37
CA GLN A 460 -29.41 21.81 2.05
C GLN A 460 -28.69 22.79 1.13
N TYR A 461 -28.29 23.96 1.63
CA TYR A 461 -27.52 24.94 0.88
C TYR A 461 -26.18 24.38 0.44
N GLN A 462 -25.43 23.75 1.35
CA GLN A 462 -24.16 23.08 1.03
C GLN A 462 -24.36 21.96 -0.01
N PHE A 463 -25.43 21.17 0.11
CA PHE A 463 -25.78 20.12 -0.84
C PHE A 463 -26.00 20.70 -2.24
N ILE A 464 -26.83 21.73 -2.35
CA ILE A 464 -27.17 22.41 -3.62
C ILE A 464 -25.91 22.95 -4.27
N THR A 465 -25.07 23.67 -3.52
CA THR A 465 -23.82 24.24 -4.03
C THR A 465 -22.88 23.13 -4.54
N LYS A 466 -22.66 22.08 -3.76
CA LYS A 466 -21.73 21.00 -4.13
C LYS A 466 -22.17 20.24 -5.38
N VAL A 467 -23.49 20.00 -5.54
CA VAL A 467 -24.05 19.36 -6.74
C VAL A 467 -23.89 20.30 -7.95
N SER A 468 -24.19 21.59 -7.78
CA SER A 468 -24.02 22.58 -8.86
C SER A 468 -22.56 22.70 -9.32
N ASP A 469 -21.62 22.80 -8.38
CA ASP A 469 -20.17 22.85 -8.67
C ASP A 469 -19.71 21.59 -9.45
N TYR A 470 -20.18 20.42 -9.05
CA TYR A 470 -19.85 19.17 -9.75
C TYR A 470 -20.36 19.19 -11.19
N CYS A 471 -21.61 19.66 -11.41
CA CYS A 471 -22.16 19.78 -12.76
C CYS A 471 -21.35 20.73 -13.64
N GLU A 472 -21.00 21.91 -13.13
CA GLU A 472 -20.27 22.93 -13.88
C GLU A 472 -18.80 22.55 -14.13
N GLN A 473 -18.13 22.08 -13.08
CA GLN A 473 -16.69 21.80 -13.15
C GLN A 473 -16.37 20.47 -13.85
N THR A 474 -17.16 19.41 -13.56
CA THR A 474 -16.87 18.06 -14.04
C THR A 474 -17.67 17.69 -15.28
N LEU A 475 -19.00 17.89 -15.25
CA LEU A 475 -19.89 17.43 -16.30
C LEU A 475 -20.09 18.47 -17.43
N LYS A 476 -19.71 19.74 -17.19
CA LYS A 476 -19.87 20.87 -18.12
C LYS A 476 -21.35 21.09 -18.52
N CYS A 477 -22.24 20.94 -17.54
CA CYS A 477 -23.67 21.17 -17.67
C CYS A 477 -24.20 21.96 -16.46
N THR A 478 -25.46 22.39 -16.52
CA THR A 478 -26.15 23.07 -15.42
C THR A 478 -27.42 22.31 -15.02
N LEU A 479 -27.89 22.54 -13.81
CA LEU A 479 -29.14 22.01 -13.30
C LEU A 479 -30.16 23.14 -13.24
N ASN A 480 -31.45 22.83 -13.51
CA ASN A 480 -32.53 23.74 -13.18
C ASN A 480 -33.09 23.45 -11.77
N GLU A 481 -33.94 24.33 -11.27
CA GLU A 481 -34.58 24.21 -9.97
C GLU A 481 -35.32 22.87 -9.80
N SER A 482 -36.06 22.43 -10.82
CA SER A 482 -36.85 21.19 -10.75
C SER A 482 -35.98 19.95 -10.59
N ALA A 483 -34.81 19.90 -11.25
CA ALA A 483 -33.85 18.82 -11.10
C ALA A 483 -33.27 18.81 -9.69
N MET A 484 -32.88 19.97 -9.14
CA MET A 484 -32.34 20.07 -7.79
C MET A 484 -33.34 19.63 -6.73
N VAL A 485 -34.60 20.05 -6.86
CA VAL A 485 -35.72 19.58 -5.98
C VAL A 485 -35.84 18.05 -6.08
N ARG A 486 -35.75 17.51 -7.27
CA ARG A 486 -35.83 16.05 -7.48
C ARG A 486 -34.68 15.29 -6.86
N LEU A 487 -33.46 15.83 -6.93
CA LEU A 487 -32.26 15.26 -6.27
C LEU A 487 -32.34 15.30 -4.75
N LEU A 488 -32.83 16.39 -4.18
CA LEU A 488 -33.09 16.47 -2.74
C LEU A 488 -34.12 15.42 -2.31
N LYS A 489 -35.24 15.25 -3.07
CA LYS A 489 -36.22 14.18 -2.82
C LYS A 489 -35.57 12.79 -2.91
N PHE A 490 -34.67 12.56 -3.85
CA PHE A 490 -33.91 11.31 -3.95
C PHE A 490 -33.07 11.09 -2.70
N SER A 491 -32.36 12.10 -2.20
CA SER A 491 -31.55 12.02 -0.98
C SER A 491 -32.38 11.71 0.27
N TYR A 492 -33.60 12.34 0.40
CA TYR A 492 -34.53 11.99 1.47
C TYR A 492 -35.06 10.55 1.37
N ARG A 493 -35.34 10.12 0.15
CA ARG A 493 -35.76 8.73 -0.12
C ARG A 493 -34.69 7.73 0.31
N GLN A 494 -33.44 8.00 -0.02
CA GLN A 494 -32.32 7.18 0.39
C GLN A 494 -32.12 7.16 1.91
N ALA A 495 -32.40 8.26 2.58
CA ALA A 495 -32.35 8.35 4.04
C ALA A 495 -33.57 7.70 4.75
N GLU A 496 -34.60 7.31 4.02
CA GLU A 496 -35.89 6.82 4.57
C GLU A 496 -36.46 7.69 5.68
N HIS A 497 -36.19 9.00 5.63
CA HIS A 497 -36.60 9.92 6.69
C HIS A 497 -36.91 11.32 6.19
N HIS A 498 -38.04 11.92 6.67
CA HIS A 498 -38.50 13.24 6.24
C HIS A 498 -37.57 14.42 6.56
N ASN A 499 -36.75 14.29 7.61
CA ASN A 499 -35.90 15.38 8.11
C ASN A 499 -34.40 15.03 8.04
N LYS A 500 -34.01 14.03 7.23
CA LYS A 500 -32.63 13.63 7.06
C LYS A 500 -32.29 13.44 5.59
N LEU A 501 -31.13 13.88 5.20
CA LEU A 501 -30.51 13.62 3.90
C LEU A 501 -29.58 12.40 4.02
N SER A 502 -29.46 11.65 2.96
CA SER A 502 -28.48 10.57 2.88
C SER A 502 -27.06 11.13 2.90
N ALA A 503 -26.18 10.52 3.67
CA ALA A 503 -24.76 10.83 3.64
C ALA A 503 -24.01 10.16 2.46
N ARG A 504 -24.68 9.27 1.72
CA ARG A 504 -24.14 8.64 0.49
C ARG A 504 -24.17 9.63 -0.68
N PHE A 505 -23.37 10.67 -0.56
CA PHE A 505 -23.34 11.75 -1.54
C PHE A 505 -22.84 11.30 -2.91
N ALA A 506 -21.99 10.27 -2.96
CA ALA A 506 -21.53 9.69 -4.21
C ALA A 506 -22.68 9.17 -5.09
N ASP A 507 -23.73 8.58 -4.49
CA ASP A 507 -24.91 8.09 -5.22
C ASP A 507 -25.68 9.24 -5.89
N VAL A 508 -25.72 10.41 -5.24
CA VAL A 508 -26.33 11.61 -5.81
C VAL A 508 -25.52 12.11 -7.01
N LEU A 509 -24.18 12.15 -6.89
CA LEU A 509 -23.31 12.58 -7.99
C LEU A 509 -23.35 11.59 -9.17
N GLU A 510 -23.40 10.29 -8.91
CA GLU A 510 -23.60 9.27 -9.92
C GLU A 510 -24.92 9.47 -10.68
N LEU A 511 -26.02 9.68 -9.95
CA LEU A 511 -27.32 9.93 -10.54
C LEU A 511 -27.31 11.19 -11.43
N VAL A 512 -26.65 12.25 -10.98
CA VAL A 512 -26.51 13.48 -11.78
C VAL A 512 -25.67 13.22 -13.04
N ALA A 513 -24.60 12.43 -12.95
CA ALA A 513 -23.79 12.05 -14.09
C ALA A 513 -24.63 11.25 -15.13
N GLU A 514 -25.44 10.29 -14.67
CA GLU A 514 -26.36 9.56 -15.53
C GLU A 514 -27.42 10.49 -16.16
N ALA A 515 -27.99 11.39 -15.39
CA ALA A 515 -28.95 12.37 -15.91
C ALA A 515 -28.33 13.30 -16.97
N SER A 516 -27.06 13.64 -16.83
CA SER A 516 -26.33 14.40 -17.85
C SER A 516 -26.23 13.66 -19.17
N PHE A 517 -26.16 12.32 -19.14
CA PHE A 517 -26.18 11.51 -20.36
C PHE A 517 -27.50 11.63 -21.11
N TYR A 518 -28.65 11.57 -20.40
CA TYR A 518 -29.98 11.75 -21.01
C TYR A 518 -30.16 13.16 -21.54
N ALA A 519 -29.75 14.19 -20.78
CA ALA A 519 -29.81 15.57 -21.28
C ALA A 519 -29.00 15.77 -22.56
N LYS A 520 -27.80 15.14 -22.67
CA LYS A 520 -26.99 15.17 -23.88
C LYS A 520 -27.64 14.44 -25.05
N GLN A 521 -28.36 13.35 -24.83
CA GLN A 521 -29.17 12.70 -25.89
C GLN A 521 -30.24 13.64 -26.44
N ASP A 522 -30.86 14.43 -25.59
CA ASP A 522 -31.82 15.47 -25.97
C ASP A 522 -31.14 16.75 -26.54
N LYS A 523 -29.80 16.76 -26.66
CA LYS A 523 -28.98 17.91 -27.09
C LYS A 523 -29.14 19.14 -26.18
N LEU A 524 -29.41 18.93 -24.90
CA LEU A 524 -29.53 19.95 -23.89
C LEU A 524 -28.28 20.02 -23.01
N THR A 525 -27.95 21.21 -22.54
CA THR A 525 -26.88 21.46 -21.55
C THR A 525 -27.43 21.67 -20.15
N VAL A 526 -28.73 21.72 -20.00
CA VAL A 526 -29.45 21.92 -18.74
C VAL A 526 -30.18 20.62 -18.39
N ILE A 527 -29.88 20.12 -17.20
CA ILE A 527 -30.57 18.94 -16.63
C ILE A 527 -31.84 19.40 -15.94
N ASP A 528 -32.97 18.79 -16.26
CA ASP A 528 -34.28 19.00 -15.58
C ASP A 528 -34.71 17.76 -14.79
N ALA A 529 -35.84 17.84 -14.08
CA ALA A 529 -36.37 16.75 -13.28
C ALA A 529 -36.61 15.47 -14.10
N ARG A 530 -37.03 15.61 -15.39
CA ARG A 530 -37.31 14.47 -16.27
C ARG A 530 -36.05 13.65 -16.49
N HIS A 531 -34.90 14.30 -16.75
CA HIS A 531 -33.62 13.58 -16.95
C HIS A 531 -33.17 12.84 -15.67
N ILE A 532 -33.48 13.40 -14.48
CA ILE A 532 -33.24 12.70 -13.21
C ILE A 532 -34.16 11.48 -13.08
N ASP A 533 -35.43 11.60 -13.43
CA ASP A 533 -36.35 10.47 -13.40
C ASP A 533 -35.99 9.39 -14.43
N GLU A 534 -35.58 9.77 -15.65
CA GLU A 534 -35.05 8.84 -16.67
C GLU A 534 -33.81 8.11 -16.18
N ALA A 535 -32.90 8.78 -15.47
CA ALA A 535 -31.72 8.16 -14.87
C ALA A 535 -32.10 7.14 -13.79
N ILE A 536 -33.04 7.48 -12.91
CA ILE A 536 -33.57 6.56 -11.88
C ILE A 536 -34.23 5.34 -12.53
N GLU A 537 -35.13 5.56 -13.50
CA GLU A 537 -35.79 4.48 -14.22
C GLU A 537 -34.83 3.63 -15.03
N GLY A 538 -33.84 4.24 -15.71
CA GLY A 538 -32.80 3.55 -16.44
C GLY A 538 -31.95 2.69 -15.52
N LYS A 539 -31.57 3.18 -14.35
CA LYS A 539 -30.83 2.39 -13.34
C LYS A 539 -31.68 1.21 -12.84
N GLN A 540 -32.97 1.47 -12.50
CA GLN A 540 -33.90 0.41 -12.08
C GLN A 540 -34.11 -0.64 -13.17
N TYR A 541 -34.21 -0.25 -14.43
CA TYR A 541 -34.33 -1.20 -15.55
C TYR A 541 -33.08 -2.07 -15.70
N ARG A 542 -31.88 -1.48 -15.66
CA ARG A 542 -30.61 -2.23 -15.80
C ARG A 542 -30.38 -3.24 -14.68
N THR A 543 -30.84 -2.95 -13.47
CA THR A 543 -30.60 -3.79 -12.28
C THR A 543 -31.84 -4.57 -11.82
N GLY A 544 -33.00 -4.32 -12.40
CA GLY A 544 -34.31 -4.74 -11.90
C GLY A 544 -34.85 -6.06 -12.47
N GLN A 545 -34.09 -6.82 -13.27
CA GLN A 545 -34.59 -8.02 -13.97
C GLN A 545 -35.29 -9.02 -13.02
N ILE A 546 -34.74 -9.23 -11.81
CA ILE A 546 -35.32 -10.16 -10.84
C ILE A 546 -36.66 -9.64 -10.34
N SER A 547 -36.77 -8.33 -10.03
CA SER A 547 -38.02 -7.69 -9.61
C SER A 547 -39.08 -7.79 -10.70
N GLU A 548 -38.71 -7.58 -11.97
CA GLU A 548 -39.62 -7.67 -13.11
C GLU A 548 -40.08 -9.11 -13.32
N ASN A 549 -39.22 -10.11 -13.23
CA ASN A 549 -39.58 -11.51 -13.32
C ASN A 549 -40.57 -11.93 -12.22
N MET A 550 -40.33 -11.52 -10.96
CA MET A 550 -41.27 -11.80 -9.85
C MET A 550 -42.63 -11.14 -10.05
N LEU A 551 -42.70 -9.92 -10.58
CA LEU A 551 -43.96 -9.26 -10.93
C LEU A 551 -44.64 -9.99 -12.10
N SER A 552 -43.90 -10.51 -13.08
CA SER A 552 -44.44 -11.32 -14.18
C SER A 552 -45.03 -12.63 -13.68
N ASP A 553 -44.36 -13.33 -12.77
CA ASP A 553 -44.87 -14.57 -12.14
C ASP A 553 -46.19 -14.33 -11.40
N ILE A 554 -46.34 -13.18 -10.73
CA ILE A 554 -47.61 -12.80 -10.11
C ILE A 554 -48.68 -12.49 -11.17
N LYS A 555 -48.34 -11.80 -12.24
CA LYS A 555 -49.24 -11.45 -13.32
C LYS A 555 -49.72 -12.69 -14.07
N GLU A 556 -48.84 -13.62 -14.32
CA GLU A 556 -49.13 -14.89 -15.04
C GLU A 556 -49.84 -15.91 -14.16
N GLY A 557 -49.95 -15.66 -12.85
CA GLY A 557 -50.65 -16.51 -11.89
C GLY A 557 -49.77 -17.66 -11.37
N HIS A 558 -48.48 -17.67 -11.62
CA HIS A 558 -47.55 -18.61 -11.00
C HIS A 558 -47.42 -18.34 -9.50
N THR A 559 -47.41 -17.06 -9.07
CA THR A 559 -47.54 -16.65 -7.67
C THR A 559 -48.91 -16.08 -7.43
N LEU A 560 -49.59 -16.66 -6.46
CA LEU A 560 -51.02 -16.34 -6.23
C LEU A 560 -51.21 -15.14 -5.30
N ILE A 561 -51.34 -13.97 -5.84
CA ILE A 561 -51.66 -12.74 -5.11
C ILE A 561 -52.99 -12.19 -5.66
N ALA A 562 -53.96 -11.87 -4.81
CA ALA A 562 -55.19 -11.21 -5.21
C ALA A 562 -55.09 -9.70 -4.93
N THR A 563 -55.61 -8.87 -5.86
CA THR A 563 -55.65 -7.39 -5.73
C THR A 563 -57.07 -6.84 -5.66
N ASP A 564 -58.05 -7.73 -5.71
CA ASP A 564 -59.48 -7.42 -5.62
C ASP A 564 -60.24 -8.51 -4.87
N GLY A 565 -61.53 -8.29 -4.60
CA GLY A 565 -62.36 -9.25 -3.90
C GLY A 565 -62.13 -9.25 -2.38
N GLN A 566 -62.69 -10.28 -1.74
CA GLN A 566 -62.63 -10.48 -0.29
C GLN A 566 -62.34 -11.95 0.02
N ALA A 567 -61.55 -12.22 1.07
CA ALA A 567 -61.23 -13.59 1.49
C ALA A 567 -61.11 -13.68 3.01
N VAL A 568 -61.51 -14.83 3.57
CA VAL A 568 -61.35 -15.15 5.00
C VAL A 568 -60.00 -15.81 5.21
N GLY A 569 -59.30 -15.41 6.26
CA GLY A 569 -58.00 -15.99 6.64
C GLY A 569 -56.86 -15.72 5.65
N LYS A 570 -57.00 -14.73 4.77
CA LYS A 570 -56.01 -14.37 3.75
C LYS A 570 -55.71 -12.87 3.79
N VAL A 571 -54.43 -12.53 3.72
CA VAL A 571 -53.92 -11.14 3.71
C VAL A 571 -52.73 -11.04 2.75
N ASN A 572 -52.67 -9.93 2.03
CA ASN A 572 -51.42 -9.59 1.31
C ASN A 572 -50.45 -8.97 2.29
N GLY A 573 -49.40 -9.70 2.66
CA GLY A 573 -48.24 -9.18 3.36
C GLY A 573 -47.25 -8.50 2.38
N LEU A 574 -46.31 -7.74 2.91
CA LEU A 574 -45.31 -7.04 2.12
C LEU A 574 -43.90 -7.42 2.61
N THR A 575 -43.07 -7.85 1.70
CA THR A 575 -41.66 -8.20 1.94
C THR A 575 -40.74 -7.28 1.18
N VAL A 576 -39.46 -7.21 1.61
CA VAL A 576 -38.39 -6.53 0.90
C VAL A 576 -37.30 -7.54 0.62
N LEU A 577 -36.79 -7.52 -0.60
CA LEU A 577 -35.66 -8.33 -1.03
C LEU A 577 -34.47 -7.41 -1.33
N HIS A 578 -33.30 -7.76 -0.79
CA HIS A 578 -32.03 -7.10 -1.06
C HIS A 578 -31.20 -8.05 -1.91
N ILE A 579 -30.89 -7.66 -3.15
CA ILE A 579 -30.11 -8.48 -4.10
C ILE A 579 -29.03 -7.59 -4.72
N GLY A 580 -27.78 -7.81 -4.30
CA GLY A 580 -26.67 -6.93 -4.65
C GLY A 580 -26.94 -5.51 -4.13
N ASP A 581 -26.85 -4.53 -5.02
CA ASP A 581 -27.06 -3.09 -4.70
C ASP A 581 -28.54 -2.66 -4.84
N THR A 582 -29.47 -3.59 -5.14
CA THR A 582 -30.87 -3.28 -5.39
C THR A 582 -31.77 -3.80 -4.28
N SER A 583 -32.69 -2.95 -3.85
CA SER A 583 -33.77 -3.31 -2.91
C SER A 583 -35.10 -3.07 -3.56
N PHE A 584 -36.02 -4.03 -3.48
CA PHE A 584 -37.36 -3.89 -3.99
C PHE A 584 -38.37 -4.65 -3.14
N GLY A 585 -39.60 -4.16 -3.11
CA GLY A 585 -40.69 -4.79 -2.40
C GLY A 585 -41.50 -5.73 -3.29
N THR A 586 -42.01 -6.80 -2.69
CA THR A 586 -42.96 -7.72 -3.33
C THR A 586 -44.05 -8.10 -2.34
N PRO A 587 -45.32 -8.26 -2.80
CA PRO A 587 -46.34 -8.82 -1.95
C PRO A 587 -46.16 -10.32 -1.76
N ALA A 588 -46.53 -10.80 -0.57
CA ALA A 588 -46.57 -12.20 -0.23
C ALA A 588 -47.92 -12.55 0.36
N ARG A 589 -48.52 -13.69 -0.02
CA ARG A 589 -49.79 -14.10 0.55
C ARG A 589 -49.57 -14.75 1.90
N ILE A 590 -50.20 -14.19 2.94
CA ILE A 590 -50.22 -14.75 4.29
C ILE A 590 -51.59 -15.38 4.51
N THR A 591 -51.60 -16.63 4.94
CA THR A 591 -52.82 -17.38 5.24
C THR A 591 -52.85 -17.86 6.67
N ALA A 592 -54.04 -17.90 7.25
CA ALA A 592 -54.30 -18.52 8.54
C ALA A 592 -55.46 -19.49 8.42
N THR A 593 -55.29 -20.67 8.97
CA THR A 593 -56.38 -21.68 9.11
C THR A 593 -56.57 -22.00 10.58
N VAL A 594 -57.83 -22.18 10.99
CA VAL A 594 -58.21 -22.44 12.38
C VAL A 594 -59.11 -23.63 12.45
N TYR A 595 -58.86 -24.50 13.41
CA TYR A 595 -59.72 -25.65 13.71
C TYR A 595 -59.76 -25.92 15.22
N ALA A 596 -60.70 -26.73 15.68
CA ALA A 596 -60.84 -27.09 17.08
C ALA A 596 -59.62 -27.93 17.52
N GLY A 597 -58.91 -27.53 18.57
CA GLY A 597 -57.70 -28.16 19.08
C GLY A 597 -57.15 -27.43 20.29
N ALA A 598 -55.97 -27.85 20.72
CA ALA A 598 -55.28 -27.27 21.87
C ALA A 598 -53.82 -26.91 21.61
N ASP A 599 -53.39 -27.01 20.34
CA ASP A 599 -51.96 -26.80 19.97
C ASP A 599 -51.53 -25.32 19.94
N GLY A 600 -52.56 -24.42 20.00
CA GLY A 600 -52.30 -22.97 19.90
C GLY A 600 -51.99 -22.52 18.49
N VAL A 601 -51.13 -21.54 18.34
CA VAL A 601 -50.72 -20.97 17.03
C VAL A 601 -49.41 -21.64 16.59
N ILE A 602 -49.47 -22.30 15.46
CA ILE A 602 -48.33 -22.97 14.81
C ILE A 602 -47.85 -22.06 13.66
N ASP A 603 -46.59 -21.71 13.71
CA ASP A 603 -45.89 -20.99 12.66
C ASP A 603 -45.25 -22.01 11.71
N VAL A 604 -45.81 -22.14 10.50
CA VAL A 604 -45.36 -23.13 9.49
C VAL A 604 -43.92 -22.83 9.06
N GLU A 605 -43.53 -21.55 8.97
CA GLU A 605 -42.16 -21.16 8.58
C GLU A 605 -41.11 -21.59 9.62
N ARG A 606 -41.47 -21.50 10.91
CA ARG A 606 -40.63 -21.98 11.99
C ARG A 606 -40.49 -23.51 11.99
N GLU A 607 -41.60 -24.21 11.84
CA GLU A 607 -41.59 -25.69 11.84
C GLU A 607 -40.89 -26.25 10.60
N ALA A 608 -40.87 -25.50 9.48
CA ALA A 608 -40.16 -25.85 8.26
C ALA A 608 -38.68 -25.32 8.24
N GLU A 609 -38.19 -24.74 9.35
CA GLU A 609 -36.85 -24.15 9.48
C GLU A 609 -36.58 -23.00 8.45
N LEU A 610 -37.62 -22.38 7.91
CA LEU A 610 -37.49 -21.22 7.01
C LEU A 610 -37.60 -19.89 7.78
N GLY A 611 -38.22 -19.89 8.97
CA GLY A 611 -38.34 -18.71 9.83
C GLY A 611 -37.08 -18.50 10.69
N LYS A 612 -36.41 -17.37 10.52
CA LYS A 612 -35.30 -16.97 11.41
C LYS A 612 -35.84 -16.46 12.76
N ALA A 613 -34.88 -16.25 13.69
CA ALA A 613 -35.19 -15.91 15.08
C ALA A 613 -36.09 -14.68 15.26
N ILE A 614 -35.91 -13.63 14.45
CA ILE A 614 -36.71 -12.39 14.56
C ILE A 614 -38.12 -12.62 14.06
N HIS A 615 -38.35 -13.37 12.99
CA HIS A 615 -39.67 -13.77 12.52
C HIS A 615 -40.42 -14.60 13.57
N SER A 616 -39.79 -15.66 14.09
CA SER A 616 -40.39 -16.49 15.13
C SER A 616 -40.73 -15.69 16.40
N LYS A 617 -39.92 -14.72 16.79
CA LYS A 617 -40.21 -13.76 17.86
C LYS A 617 -41.51 -12.97 17.55
N GLY A 618 -41.70 -12.51 16.32
CA GLY A 618 -42.92 -11.82 15.89
C GLY A 618 -44.16 -12.66 16.10
N VAL A 619 -44.15 -13.94 15.71
CA VAL A 619 -45.27 -14.89 15.90
C VAL A 619 -45.50 -15.17 17.39
N MET A 620 -44.46 -15.29 18.21
CA MET A 620 -44.61 -15.43 19.68
C MET A 620 -45.26 -14.18 20.30
N LEU A 621 -44.93 -12.96 19.86
CA LEU A 621 -45.52 -11.71 20.34
C LEU A 621 -47.01 -11.58 19.99
N LEU A 622 -47.39 -11.91 18.76
CA LEU A 622 -48.81 -11.90 18.35
C LEU A 622 -49.63 -12.94 19.11
N THR A 623 -49.06 -14.10 19.38
CA THR A 623 -49.67 -15.16 20.19
C THR A 623 -49.90 -14.69 21.62
N GLY A 624 -48.90 -14.02 22.21
CA GLY A 624 -49.00 -13.38 23.53
C GLY A 624 -50.09 -12.31 23.57
N TYR A 625 -50.22 -11.47 22.52
CA TYR A 625 -51.31 -10.51 22.41
C TYR A 625 -52.69 -11.17 22.40
N LEU A 626 -52.87 -12.22 21.60
CA LEU A 626 -54.14 -12.96 21.57
C LEU A 626 -54.52 -13.54 22.92
N GLY A 627 -53.56 -14.17 23.59
CA GLY A 627 -53.73 -14.71 24.94
C GLY A 627 -54.10 -13.63 25.93
N ASN A 628 -53.40 -12.51 25.95
CA ASN A 628 -53.69 -11.38 26.82
C ASN A 628 -55.05 -10.74 26.54
N LYS A 629 -55.44 -10.67 25.28
CA LYS A 629 -56.70 -9.97 24.89
C LYS A 629 -57.95 -10.83 25.05
N TYR A 630 -57.85 -12.13 24.72
CA TYR A 630 -59.01 -12.99 24.56
C TYR A 630 -59.03 -14.21 25.48
N ALA A 631 -57.95 -14.55 26.19
CA ALA A 631 -57.86 -15.75 27.02
C ALA A 631 -57.73 -15.44 28.54
N GLN A 632 -58.15 -14.28 28.99
CA GLN A 632 -58.03 -13.89 30.40
C GLN A 632 -58.95 -14.70 31.36
N HIS A 633 -60.13 -15.10 30.87
CA HIS A 633 -61.14 -15.79 31.67
C HIS A 633 -61.36 -17.24 31.25
N PHE A 634 -61.04 -17.58 30.01
CA PHE A 634 -61.17 -18.91 29.44
C PHE A 634 -59.97 -19.22 28.58
N SER A 635 -59.48 -20.44 28.61
CA SER A 635 -58.37 -20.89 27.73
C SER A 635 -58.77 -20.76 26.26
N LEU A 636 -57.82 -20.35 25.44
CA LEU A 636 -58.01 -20.26 24.02
C LEU A 636 -57.87 -21.69 23.44
N THR A 637 -58.99 -22.39 23.27
CA THR A 637 -59.01 -23.78 22.80
C THR A 637 -59.11 -23.81 21.28
N LEU A 638 -58.00 -23.55 20.60
CA LEU A 638 -57.90 -23.60 19.14
C LEU A 638 -56.53 -24.14 18.71
N SER A 639 -56.48 -24.74 17.54
CA SER A 639 -55.29 -25.01 16.78
C SER A 639 -55.34 -24.14 15.52
N ALA A 640 -54.30 -23.37 15.28
CA ALA A 640 -54.20 -22.48 14.15
C ALA A 640 -52.86 -22.62 13.47
N ASN A 641 -52.82 -22.64 12.15
CA ASN A 641 -51.61 -22.60 11.36
C ASN A 641 -51.53 -21.26 10.63
N ILE A 642 -50.38 -20.61 10.68
CA ILE A 642 -50.08 -19.40 9.90
C ILE A 642 -48.95 -19.78 8.91
N ALA A 643 -49.13 -19.38 7.66
CA ALA A 643 -48.13 -19.62 6.61
C ALA A 643 -48.00 -18.41 5.67
N ILE A 644 -46.76 -18.17 5.21
CA ILE A 644 -46.47 -17.27 4.09
C ILE A 644 -46.35 -18.12 2.83
N GLU A 645 -47.48 -18.20 2.11
CA GLU A 645 -47.56 -19.10 0.97
C GLU A 645 -46.62 -18.74 -0.16
N GLN A 646 -46.10 -19.77 -0.84
CA GLN A 646 -45.17 -19.68 -1.97
C GLN A 646 -43.88 -18.89 -1.65
N SER A 647 -43.44 -18.92 -0.37
CA SER A 647 -42.15 -18.44 0.06
C SER A 647 -41.26 -19.66 0.31
N TYR A 648 -40.13 -19.78 -0.44
CA TYR A 648 -39.22 -20.92 -0.39
C TYR A 648 -37.81 -20.51 0.08
N GLY A 649 -37.66 -19.27 0.48
CA GLY A 649 -36.41 -18.74 1.05
C GLY A 649 -36.56 -18.42 2.54
N TYR A 650 -35.45 -18.14 3.18
CA TYR A 650 -35.45 -17.70 4.58
C TYR A 650 -36.20 -16.38 4.79
N ILE A 651 -37.03 -16.34 5.80
CA ILE A 651 -37.80 -15.17 6.23
C ILE A 651 -37.17 -14.63 7.51
N ASP A 652 -36.82 -13.34 7.51
CA ASP A 652 -36.30 -12.64 8.66
C ASP A 652 -37.15 -11.38 8.94
N GLY A 653 -37.13 -10.92 10.20
CA GLY A 653 -37.89 -9.75 10.62
C GLY A 653 -39.27 -10.05 11.12
N ASP A 654 -39.79 -9.21 12.02
CA ASP A 654 -41.11 -9.28 12.68
C ASP A 654 -42.16 -8.45 11.94
N SER A 655 -41.84 -7.86 10.81
CA SER A 655 -42.68 -6.93 10.06
C SER A 655 -43.92 -7.58 9.41
N ALA A 656 -44.03 -8.92 9.39
CA ALA A 656 -45.19 -9.65 8.94
C ALA A 656 -46.23 -9.85 10.05
N SER A 657 -45.88 -9.67 11.33
CA SER A 657 -46.70 -10.06 12.47
C SER A 657 -48.09 -9.35 12.55
N LEU A 658 -48.19 -8.13 12.05
CA LEU A 658 -49.49 -7.45 11.92
C LEU A 658 -50.38 -8.12 10.88
N ALA A 659 -49.84 -8.50 9.73
CA ALA A 659 -50.57 -9.16 8.65
C ALA A 659 -50.97 -10.57 9.06
N GLU A 660 -50.09 -11.30 9.73
CA GLU A 660 -50.33 -12.64 10.31
C GLU A 660 -51.46 -12.57 11.37
N LEU A 661 -51.41 -11.60 12.27
CA LEU A 661 -52.46 -11.38 13.26
C LEU A 661 -53.80 -11.09 12.60
N CYS A 662 -53.87 -10.23 11.58
CA CYS A 662 -55.09 -9.92 10.86
C CYS A 662 -55.66 -11.17 10.13
N ALA A 663 -54.80 -11.96 9.49
CA ALA A 663 -55.18 -13.22 8.86
C ALA A 663 -55.78 -14.20 9.90
N LEU A 664 -55.15 -14.33 11.05
CA LEU A 664 -55.56 -15.20 12.14
C LEU A 664 -56.91 -14.74 12.76
N ILE A 665 -57.07 -13.45 13.05
CA ILE A 665 -58.38 -12.91 13.54
C ILE A 665 -59.46 -13.12 12.51
N SER A 666 -59.19 -12.89 11.23
CA SER A 666 -60.12 -13.16 10.13
C SER A 666 -60.55 -14.62 10.09
N ALA A 667 -59.62 -15.55 10.23
CA ALA A 667 -59.91 -16.99 10.26
C ALA A 667 -60.73 -17.39 11.49
N ILE A 668 -60.41 -16.88 12.68
CA ILE A 668 -61.17 -17.13 13.92
C ILE A 668 -62.60 -16.61 13.83
N THR A 669 -62.76 -15.41 13.30
CA THR A 669 -64.09 -14.71 13.29
C THR A 669 -64.88 -14.98 12.01
N SER A 670 -64.28 -15.63 11.00
CA SER A 670 -64.86 -15.79 9.65
C SER A 670 -65.20 -14.45 8.97
N LEU A 671 -64.60 -13.34 9.37
CA LEU A 671 -64.79 -12.04 8.75
C LEU A 671 -63.82 -11.89 7.55
N PRO A 672 -64.35 -11.58 6.36
CA PRO A 672 -63.56 -11.45 5.17
C PRO A 672 -62.72 -10.15 5.18
N ILE A 673 -61.48 -10.23 4.65
CA ILE A 673 -60.59 -9.09 4.46
C ILE A 673 -60.52 -8.73 2.98
N SER A 674 -60.59 -7.42 2.67
CA SER A 674 -60.39 -6.94 1.30
C SER A 674 -59.02 -7.23 0.78
N GLN A 675 -58.94 -7.86 -0.39
CA GLN A 675 -57.67 -8.21 -1.03
C GLN A 675 -57.06 -7.04 -1.82
N SER A 676 -57.75 -5.91 -1.93
CA SER A 676 -57.18 -4.66 -2.48
C SER A 676 -56.25 -3.94 -1.51
N ILE A 677 -56.07 -4.47 -0.29
CA ILE A 677 -55.24 -3.91 0.76
C ILE A 677 -54.08 -4.85 1.01
N ALA A 678 -52.87 -4.27 1.17
CA ALA A 678 -51.71 -5.00 1.68
C ALA A 678 -51.31 -4.45 3.04
N LEU A 679 -50.77 -5.30 3.91
CA LEU A 679 -50.43 -4.98 5.29
C LEU A 679 -48.97 -5.30 5.57
N THR A 680 -48.34 -4.42 6.32
CA THR A 680 -47.02 -4.66 6.93
C THR A 680 -46.93 -3.90 8.25
N GLY A 681 -46.22 -4.41 9.21
CA GLY A 681 -46.06 -3.81 10.54
C GLY A 681 -45.63 -4.85 11.55
N SER A 682 -44.84 -4.46 12.52
CA SER A 682 -44.55 -5.26 13.72
C SER A 682 -45.62 -4.94 14.78
N ILE A 683 -45.97 -5.94 15.59
CA ILE A 683 -46.94 -5.75 16.69
C ILE A 683 -46.29 -6.17 18.02
N ASN A 684 -46.56 -5.40 19.08
CA ASN A 684 -46.16 -5.77 20.43
C ASN A 684 -47.25 -6.59 21.16
N GLN A 685 -46.97 -7.08 22.37
CA GLN A 685 -47.90 -7.89 23.19
C GLN A 685 -49.14 -7.11 23.66
N HIS A 686 -49.18 -5.80 23.49
CA HIS A 686 -50.33 -4.93 23.83
C HIS A 686 -51.17 -4.55 22.61
N GLY A 687 -50.73 -4.92 21.41
CA GLY A 687 -51.44 -4.65 20.18
C GLY A 687 -51.06 -3.32 19.51
N ASP A 688 -50.02 -2.65 19.97
CA ASP A 688 -49.51 -1.43 19.32
C ASP A 688 -48.72 -1.81 18.07
N VAL A 689 -48.95 -1.12 16.98
CA VAL A 689 -48.22 -1.29 15.72
C VAL A 689 -46.94 -0.48 15.77
N GLN A 690 -45.84 -1.14 15.50
CA GLN A 690 -44.48 -0.59 15.53
C GLN A 690 -43.94 -0.30 14.13
N ALA A 691 -43.02 0.64 14.04
CA ALA A 691 -42.33 1.00 12.79
C ALA A 691 -41.45 -0.16 12.28
N ILE A 692 -41.33 -0.23 10.97
CA ILE A 692 -40.58 -1.25 10.27
C ILE A 692 -39.65 -0.62 9.22
N GLY A 693 -38.63 -1.37 8.75
CA GLY A 693 -37.78 -0.97 7.64
C GLY A 693 -38.39 -1.27 6.25
N GLY A 694 -37.82 -0.63 5.22
CA GLY A 694 -38.17 -0.89 3.82
C GLY A 694 -39.61 -0.53 3.43
N VAL A 695 -40.21 0.44 4.12
CA VAL A 695 -41.61 0.84 3.91
C VAL A 695 -41.82 1.34 2.49
N ASN A 696 -40.90 2.10 1.96
CA ASN A 696 -40.98 2.65 0.61
C ASN A 696 -41.01 1.53 -0.44
N GLU A 697 -40.07 0.60 -0.38
CA GLU A 697 -39.97 -0.55 -1.29
C GLU A 697 -41.25 -1.41 -1.23
N LYS A 698 -41.73 -1.68 -0.03
CA LYS A 698 -42.97 -2.45 0.23
C LYS A 698 -44.18 -1.81 -0.44
N ILE A 699 -44.37 -0.51 -0.23
CA ILE A 699 -45.46 0.25 -0.84
C ILE A 699 -45.34 0.25 -2.37
N GLU A 700 -44.16 0.57 -2.90
CA GLU A 700 -43.92 0.65 -4.33
C GLU A 700 -44.10 -0.69 -5.03
N GLY A 701 -43.69 -1.81 -4.42
CA GLY A 701 -43.87 -3.14 -4.98
C GLY A 701 -45.35 -3.49 -5.17
N PHE A 702 -46.18 -3.27 -4.15
CA PHE A 702 -47.64 -3.51 -4.26
C PHE A 702 -48.31 -2.52 -5.20
N PHE A 703 -47.93 -1.25 -5.17
CA PHE A 703 -48.44 -0.24 -6.09
C PHE A 703 -48.16 -0.60 -7.57
N LYS A 704 -46.93 -1.03 -7.88
CA LYS A 704 -46.57 -1.48 -9.24
C LYS A 704 -47.47 -2.64 -9.69
N LEU A 705 -47.66 -3.64 -8.82
CA LEU A 705 -48.54 -4.75 -9.13
C LEU A 705 -49.99 -4.29 -9.40
N CYS A 706 -50.57 -3.40 -8.55
CA CYS A 706 -51.90 -2.87 -8.75
C CYS A 706 -52.06 -2.03 -10.02
N LYS A 707 -50.97 -1.32 -10.43
CA LYS A 707 -50.94 -0.55 -11.68
C LYS A 707 -50.89 -1.46 -12.92
N MET A 708 -50.30 -2.64 -12.82
CA MET A 708 -50.20 -3.62 -13.93
C MET A 708 -51.49 -4.41 -14.16
N ARG A 709 -52.36 -4.54 -13.17
CA ARG A 709 -53.71 -5.18 -13.22
C ARG A 709 -54.82 -4.16 -13.43
#